data_0436f911dac9776a8480409dbfc0ec50
#
_entry.id   0436f911dac9776a8480409dbfc0ec50
#
_cell.length_a   1.000
_cell.length_b   1.000
_cell.length_c   1.000
_cell.angle_alpha   90.00
_cell.angle_beta   90.00
_cell.angle_gamma   90.00
#
_symmetry.space_group_name_H-M   'P 1'
#
loop_
_entity.id
_entity.type
_entity.pdbx_description
1 polymer ?
#
loop_
_entity_poly.entity_id
_entity_poly.type
_entity_poly.pdbx_seq_one_letter_code
_entity_poly.pdbx_strand_id
1 'polypeptide(L)'
;MRRKLTTFVAALVIALAAHSAFAAKLSPSLSTKLPGLADSAPVGVVIVSFNNTGAITDAQLGVLRSLGIAGGKTFPHLGMVAVNATAGQVRALAASPSVRSVWSNDRLFYYDYQARTLTGVDRTKQDTGFMKLNGGLPVSGKGDFSVLIIDSGIDATHDDLKLGQTVIQNVQVLMGSDTVTNDGFTPVVALENVPNTDQSVGHGTHCAGIVAGTGQRSGGKYAGVAPGAHLIGAGLGAGVFVLNALGAWEWGLANQYAYNIRVVSNSYGSFAAFDPNDPINVASKAAHDGGIVVVFAGANSGPGKNTFNRYAKAPWVISVAAGTKEGGLASFSSRGTPAEQRLNDDDPLNDFDAPTITAPGTGREFASDSSKFTAAIISTRSTSNLVANGQTDDTEIEPTMIPFYTQISGTSMATPYVAGVVALMLDADPTLTPDEIKQLIVETATRMPGYQDFEVGAGYINAYAAVDKVFHRERQYNTFNNVRFNAQFTVSGPAPVSFHIDYDPTGTPGEGSVNSKSFDVPAGMNVLDVIAAIDNVAQTGDGNVIGMVVYAPDGTAYSSGIALPVLDAPSREVVVRDPAAGHWRVEIRGARGLTAVPGVSLPTSGAGLPGPVDGTITLQRFDLAPVADIQNDALRTDIETALKNRRIDTLADGLFHPDQAATREDFARALLLNTPVRQSLGSAPKFADVSGDLSALADALTANGSTLRDWNFAPAGLMSATATGFSPATTITRLDLAVAFVRALGLDTEAKAKAGTAVTYNGSALTDNAQIPAALRGYVQYAIDKGFLEVYPAEVKQIAPGQFQALPGPRVEPSNAVTRAALAAKLNAFAAKFAAGN
;
A
#
# COMPACT_ATOMS: atom_id res chain seq x y z
N MET A 1 58.57 44.71 12.25
CA MET A 1 58.34 43.29 12.66
C MET A 1 56.84 42.87 12.73
N ARG A 2 55.87 43.74 13.05
CA ARG A 2 54.43 43.38 13.14
C ARG A 2 53.75 43.15 11.79
N ARG A 3 54.18 43.73 10.66
CA ARG A 3 53.56 43.54 9.32
C ARG A 3 53.94 42.22 8.65
N LYS A 4 55.08 41.59 8.99
CA LYS A 4 55.46 40.28 8.43
C LYS A 4 54.81 39.09 9.13
N LEU A 5 54.33 39.27 10.38
CA LEU A 5 53.69 38.22 11.13
C LEU A 5 52.22 38.08 10.73
N THR A 6 51.54 39.19 10.38
CA THR A 6 50.14 39.18 9.92
C THR A 6 49.97 38.53 8.53
N THR A 7 50.96 38.69 7.65
CA THR A 7 50.92 38.09 6.31
C THR A 7 51.19 36.58 6.38
N PHE A 8 52.01 36.13 7.34
CA PHE A 8 52.29 34.70 7.52
C PHE A 8 51.10 33.95 8.18
N VAL A 9 50.41 34.58 9.10
CA VAL A 9 49.21 34.03 9.72
C VAL A 9 48.02 34.03 8.73
N ALA A 10 47.86 35.06 7.91
CA ALA A 10 46.84 35.09 6.85
C ALA A 10 47.13 34.04 5.76
N ALA A 11 48.41 33.84 5.38
CA ALA A 11 48.75 32.77 4.42
C ALA A 11 48.58 31.36 5.01
N LEU A 12 48.84 31.18 6.31
CA LEU A 12 48.61 29.89 7.00
C LEU A 12 47.12 29.61 7.21
N VAL A 13 46.29 30.63 7.48
CA VAL A 13 44.83 30.50 7.59
C VAL A 13 44.20 30.26 6.20
N ILE A 14 44.71 30.89 5.14
CA ILE A 14 44.26 30.64 3.77
C ILE A 14 44.77 29.26 3.30
N ALA A 15 45.94 28.80 3.71
CA ALA A 15 46.43 27.44 3.40
C ALA A 15 45.64 26.36 4.20
N LEU A 16 45.22 26.64 5.42
CA LEU A 16 44.33 25.73 6.20
C LEU A 16 42.88 25.79 5.72
N ALA A 17 42.37 26.89 5.19
CA ALA A 17 41.06 27.00 4.57
C ALA A 17 41.01 26.37 3.16
N ALA A 18 42.17 26.22 2.48
CA ALA A 18 42.26 25.57 1.17
C ALA A 18 42.41 24.04 1.25
N HIS A 19 42.46 23.44 2.45
CA HIS A 19 42.57 22.00 2.66
C HIS A 19 41.35 21.37 3.32
N SER A 20 40.17 22.02 3.33
CA SER A 20 38.90 21.29 3.35
C SER A 20 38.67 20.69 1.95
N ALA A 21 39.59 19.79 1.55
CA ALA A 21 39.36 18.92 0.42
C ALA A 21 38.02 18.23 0.69
N PHE A 22 37.03 18.50 -0.15
CA PHE A 22 35.77 17.82 -0.15
C PHE A 22 36.07 16.33 -0.31
N ALA A 23 36.05 15.58 0.80
CA ALA A 23 36.08 14.15 0.71
C ALA A 23 34.85 13.72 -0.10
N ALA A 24 35.04 12.92 -1.13
CA ALA A 24 33.93 12.50 -1.98
C ALA A 24 32.88 11.80 -1.15
N LYS A 25 31.63 12.12 -1.39
CA LYS A 25 30.51 11.51 -0.69
C LYS A 25 30.38 10.04 -1.06
N LEU A 26 30.49 9.14 -0.08
CA LEU A 26 30.25 7.73 -0.26
C LEU A 26 28.75 7.41 -0.15
N SER A 27 28.26 6.42 -0.90
CA SER A 27 26.92 5.89 -0.68
C SER A 27 26.78 5.33 0.76
N PRO A 28 25.57 5.34 1.35
CA PRO A 28 25.36 4.79 2.70
C PRO A 28 25.87 3.35 2.85
N SER A 29 25.64 2.50 1.84
CA SER A 29 26.08 1.11 1.82
C SER A 29 27.62 0.98 1.80
N LEU A 30 28.33 1.80 1.03
CA LEU A 30 29.79 1.84 1.05
C LEU A 30 30.34 2.37 2.38
N SER A 31 29.74 3.44 2.91
CA SER A 31 30.12 4.01 4.20
C SER A 31 30.03 3.00 5.34
N THR A 32 29.05 2.10 5.28
CA THR A 32 28.85 1.04 6.28
C THR A 32 29.80 -0.13 6.08
N LYS A 33 30.05 -0.54 4.83
CA LYS A 33 30.84 -1.76 4.51
C LYS A 33 32.35 -1.54 4.60
N LEU A 34 32.83 -0.38 4.13
CA LEU A 34 34.27 -0.14 3.99
C LEU A 34 35.07 -0.26 5.29
N PRO A 35 34.62 0.23 6.46
CA PRO A 35 35.42 0.18 7.69
C PRO A 35 35.88 -1.23 8.10
N GLY A 36 35.10 -2.25 7.73
CA GLY A 36 35.40 -3.66 8.06
C GLY A 36 36.20 -4.43 7.00
N LEU A 37 36.54 -3.81 5.86
CA LEU A 37 37.17 -4.50 4.75
C LEU A 37 38.68 -4.20 4.64
N ALA A 38 39.47 -5.24 4.34
CA ALA A 38 40.87 -5.08 3.93
C ALA A 38 40.93 -4.36 2.57
N ASP A 39 42.01 -3.63 2.29
CA ASP A 39 42.19 -2.87 1.04
C ASP A 39 42.11 -3.71 -0.23
N SER A 40 42.53 -4.95 -0.18
CA SER A 40 42.44 -5.90 -1.29
C SER A 40 41.03 -6.54 -1.46
N ALA A 41 40.11 -6.34 -0.52
CA ALA A 41 38.77 -6.96 -0.57
C ALA A 41 37.95 -6.39 -1.74
N PRO A 42 37.38 -7.20 -2.62
CA PRO A 42 36.55 -6.72 -3.71
C PRO A 42 35.24 -6.13 -3.16
N VAL A 43 34.90 -4.92 -3.61
CA VAL A 43 33.61 -4.26 -3.30
C VAL A 43 32.58 -4.55 -4.41
N GLY A 44 33.03 -4.90 -5.60
CA GLY A 44 32.23 -5.06 -6.79
C GLY A 44 32.14 -3.78 -7.62
N VAL A 45 31.05 -3.65 -8.38
CA VAL A 45 30.84 -2.48 -9.24
C VAL A 45 30.49 -1.25 -8.37
N VAL A 46 31.23 -0.17 -8.59
CA VAL A 46 30.93 1.15 -8.02
C VAL A 46 30.81 2.19 -9.13
N ILE A 47 29.99 3.21 -8.92
CA ILE A 47 29.81 4.36 -9.80
C ILE A 47 30.62 5.53 -9.24
N VAL A 48 31.61 5.96 -9.98
CA VAL A 48 32.48 7.12 -9.66
C VAL A 48 31.94 8.33 -10.40
N SER A 49 31.50 9.35 -9.67
CA SER A 49 31.07 10.63 -10.25
C SER A 49 32.18 11.64 -10.08
N PHE A 50 32.52 12.32 -11.16
CA PHE A 50 33.51 13.43 -11.15
C PHE A 50 32.83 14.79 -10.93
N ASN A 51 33.60 15.81 -10.60
CA ASN A 51 33.08 17.14 -10.26
C ASN A 51 32.45 17.89 -11.44
N ASN A 52 32.69 17.46 -12.68
CA ASN A 52 32.01 18.00 -13.87
C ASN A 52 30.83 17.16 -14.31
N THR A 53 29.86 17.78 -14.94
CA THR A 53 28.78 17.13 -15.66
C THR A 53 29.08 17.20 -17.16
N GLY A 54 29.40 16.09 -17.79
CA GLY A 54 29.71 16.04 -19.21
C GLY A 54 30.71 14.94 -19.56
N ALA A 55 31.36 15.04 -20.73
CA ALA A 55 32.25 14.01 -21.21
C ALA A 55 33.39 13.74 -20.23
N ILE A 56 33.69 12.46 -20.05
CA ILE A 56 34.81 12.01 -19.22
C ILE A 56 36.12 12.34 -19.93
N THR A 57 37.02 13.03 -19.25
CA THR A 57 38.33 13.44 -19.78
C THR A 57 39.40 12.38 -19.56
N ASP A 58 40.47 12.40 -20.37
CA ASP A 58 41.61 11.52 -20.18
C ASP A 58 42.29 11.69 -18.81
N ALA A 59 42.28 12.91 -18.27
CA ALA A 59 42.78 13.18 -16.91
C ALA A 59 41.96 12.42 -15.84
N GLN A 60 40.63 12.35 -15.97
CA GLN A 60 39.76 11.62 -15.07
C GLN A 60 39.93 10.10 -15.20
N LEU A 61 40.08 9.59 -16.43
CA LEU A 61 40.45 8.20 -16.66
C LEU A 61 41.86 7.90 -16.15
N GLY A 62 42.76 8.89 -16.18
CA GLY A 62 44.09 8.81 -15.58
C GLY A 62 44.08 8.59 -14.07
N VAL A 63 43.11 9.22 -13.35
CA VAL A 63 42.92 8.97 -11.91
C VAL A 63 42.54 7.50 -11.65
N LEU A 64 41.64 6.93 -12.44
CA LEU A 64 41.25 5.52 -12.30
C LEU A 64 42.43 4.58 -12.59
N ARG A 65 43.16 4.84 -13.69
CA ARG A 65 44.35 4.05 -14.09
C ARG A 65 45.47 4.10 -13.04
N SER A 66 45.68 5.26 -12.42
CA SER A 66 46.74 5.42 -11.38
C SER A 66 46.43 4.57 -10.12
N LEU A 67 45.17 4.19 -9.92
CA LEU A 67 44.71 3.31 -8.85
C LEU A 67 44.63 1.83 -9.29
N GLY A 68 45.13 1.50 -10.50
CA GLY A 68 45.08 0.15 -11.03
C GLY A 68 43.72 -0.27 -11.60
N ILE A 69 42.78 0.67 -11.83
CA ILE A 69 41.52 0.42 -12.46
C ILE A 69 41.68 0.62 -13.97
N ALA A 70 41.79 -0.49 -14.72
CA ALA A 70 42.14 -0.47 -16.13
C ALA A 70 40.94 -0.28 -17.08
N GLY A 71 39.68 -0.49 -16.60
CA GLY A 71 38.49 -0.45 -17.45
C GLY A 71 37.22 -0.19 -16.67
N GLY A 72 36.12 0.09 -17.41
CA GLY A 72 34.80 0.36 -16.87
C GLY A 72 33.83 0.84 -17.95
N LYS A 73 32.63 1.25 -17.54
CA LYS A 73 31.63 1.85 -18.41
C LYS A 73 31.53 3.34 -18.17
N THR A 74 31.69 4.13 -19.20
CA THR A 74 31.62 5.61 -19.13
C THR A 74 30.19 6.09 -19.42
N PHE A 75 29.76 7.12 -18.69
CA PHE A 75 28.49 7.84 -18.88
C PHE A 75 28.83 9.29 -19.26
N PRO A 76 29.07 9.57 -20.53
CA PRO A 76 29.69 10.82 -20.97
C PRO A 76 28.80 12.06 -20.76
N HIS A 77 27.47 11.89 -20.67
CA HIS A 77 26.55 13.00 -20.37
C HIS A 77 26.44 13.30 -18.87
N LEU A 78 26.86 12.35 -18.01
CA LEU A 78 26.70 12.44 -16.56
C LEU A 78 27.99 12.72 -15.80
N GLY A 79 29.17 12.66 -16.48
CA GLY A 79 30.45 12.76 -15.84
C GLY A 79 30.76 11.61 -14.87
N MET A 80 30.33 10.39 -15.22
CA MET A 80 30.41 9.22 -14.35
C MET A 80 31.09 8.04 -15.05
N VAL A 81 31.71 7.15 -14.24
CA VAL A 81 32.27 5.88 -14.71
C VAL A 81 31.92 4.77 -13.74
N ALA A 82 31.33 3.66 -14.23
CA ALA A 82 31.16 2.46 -13.43
C ALA A 82 32.37 1.56 -13.58
N VAL A 83 32.95 1.13 -12.47
CA VAL A 83 34.16 0.32 -12.40
C VAL A 83 34.04 -0.79 -11.35
N ASN A 84 34.75 -1.91 -11.57
CA ASN A 84 35.00 -2.85 -10.49
C ASN A 84 36.13 -2.32 -9.60
N ALA A 85 35.94 -2.30 -8.29
CA ALA A 85 36.90 -1.75 -7.35
C ALA A 85 37.07 -2.60 -6.09
N THR A 86 38.27 -2.49 -5.49
CA THR A 86 38.53 -2.98 -4.13
C THR A 86 38.25 -1.90 -3.10
N ALA A 87 38.21 -2.27 -1.83
CA ALA A 87 37.96 -1.34 -0.72
C ALA A 87 39.04 -0.25 -0.65
N GLY A 88 40.32 -0.59 -0.89
CA GLY A 88 41.40 0.37 -0.94
C GLY A 88 41.27 1.37 -2.10
N GLN A 89 40.86 0.89 -3.28
CA GLN A 89 40.59 1.75 -4.43
C GLN A 89 39.43 2.70 -4.17
N VAL A 90 38.34 2.24 -3.54
CA VAL A 90 37.20 3.09 -3.16
C VAL A 90 37.62 4.16 -2.15
N ARG A 91 38.44 3.83 -1.15
CA ARG A 91 38.99 4.81 -0.19
C ARG A 91 39.87 5.87 -0.90
N ALA A 92 40.74 5.44 -1.81
CA ALA A 92 41.56 6.34 -2.58
C ALA A 92 40.75 7.25 -3.52
N LEU A 93 39.71 6.73 -4.15
CA LEU A 93 38.77 7.52 -4.96
C LEU A 93 38.00 8.53 -4.09
N ALA A 94 37.55 8.13 -2.92
CA ALA A 94 36.89 9.04 -1.98
C ALA A 94 37.80 10.17 -1.46
N ALA A 95 39.10 9.93 -1.39
CA ALA A 95 40.10 10.94 -1.04
C ALA A 95 40.51 11.84 -2.22
N SER A 96 40.14 11.51 -3.45
CA SER A 96 40.53 12.25 -4.65
C SER A 96 39.75 13.56 -4.80
N PRO A 97 40.42 14.71 -4.96
CA PRO A 97 39.74 16.01 -5.09
C PRO A 97 38.98 16.17 -6.41
N SER A 98 39.20 15.33 -7.41
CA SER A 98 38.47 15.33 -8.68
C SER A 98 37.18 14.49 -8.64
N VAL A 99 37.00 13.64 -7.62
CA VAL A 99 35.85 12.77 -7.45
C VAL A 99 34.81 13.46 -6.57
N ARG A 100 33.61 13.58 -7.08
CA ARG A 100 32.43 14.13 -6.36
C ARG A 100 31.83 13.12 -5.41
N SER A 101 31.66 11.88 -5.88
CA SER A 101 31.08 10.81 -5.07
C SER A 101 31.44 9.43 -5.63
N VAL A 102 31.38 8.42 -4.75
CA VAL A 102 31.48 7.00 -5.11
C VAL A 102 30.29 6.27 -4.54
N TRP A 103 29.51 5.62 -5.41
CA TRP A 103 28.32 4.89 -5.07
C TRP A 103 28.48 3.41 -5.40
N SER A 104 27.99 2.54 -4.53
CA SER A 104 27.84 1.13 -4.85
C SER A 104 26.76 0.95 -5.91
N ASN A 105 26.87 -0.11 -6.70
CA ASN A 105 25.79 -0.57 -7.54
C ASN A 105 24.79 -1.34 -6.67
N ASP A 106 24.08 -0.60 -5.83
CA ASP A 106 23.08 -1.17 -4.94
C ASP A 106 21.89 -1.65 -5.75
N ARG A 107 21.26 -2.72 -5.25
CA ARG A 107 20.04 -3.24 -5.86
C ARG A 107 18.93 -2.20 -5.70
N LEU A 108 18.37 -1.75 -6.80
CA LEU A 108 17.16 -0.97 -6.83
C LEU A 108 15.97 -1.93 -6.87
N PHE A 109 14.94 -1.63 -6.10
CA PHE A 109 13.75 -2.46 -6.00
C PHE A 109 12.62 -1.81 -6.79
N TYR A 110 11.96 -2.60 -7.61
CA TYR A 110 10.73 -2.22 -8.28
C TYR A 110 9.54 -2.73 -7.44
N TYR A 111 8.46 -1.98 -7.42
CA TYR A 111 7.44 -2.08 -6.37
C TYR A 111 6.28 -3.02 -6.65
N ASP A 112 6.22 -3.74 -7.76
CA ASP A 112 5.05 -4.56 -8.11
C ASP A 112 5.00 -5.93 -7.41
N TYR A 113 6.13 -6.55 -7.17
CA TYR A 113 6.19 -7.76 -6.35
C TYR A 113 5.69 -7.54 -4.91
N GLN A 114 5.55 -6.30 -4.47
CA GLN A 114 5.08 -5.95 -3.13
C GLN A 114 3.65 -6.43 -2.87
N ALA A 115 2.74 -6.37 -3.84
CA ALA A 115 1.38 -6.87 -3.69
C ALA A 115 1.37 -8.37 -3.36
N ARG A 116 2.13 -9.19 -4.10
CA ARG A 116 2.24 -10.63 -3.85
C ARG A 116 2.95 -10.96 -2.54
N THR A 117 3.99 -10.21 -2.20
CA THR A 117 4.69 -10.37 -0.93
C THR A 117 3.81 -9.93 0.25
N LEU A 118 3.12 -8.79 0.11
CA LEU A 118 2.19 -8.25 1.10
C LEU A 118 1.12 -9.26 1.52
N THR A 119 0.51 -9.93 0.56
CA THR A 119 -0.57 -10.90 0.78
C THR A 119 -0.09 -12.32 1.03
N GLY A 120 1.21 -12.59 0.94
CA GLY A 120 1.80 -13.91 1.14
C GLY A 120 1.72 -14.85 -0.07
N VAL A 121 1.35 -14.37 -1.26
CA VAL A 121 1.32 -15.18 -2.51
C VAL A 121 2.69 -15.78 -2.82
N ASP A 122 3.76 -14.99 -2.78
CA ASP A 122 5.11 -15.50 -3.07
C ASP A 122 5.57 -16.49 -2.00
N ARG A 123 5.18 -16.30 -0.73
CA ARG A 123 5.41 -17.28 0.34
C ARG A 123 4.68 -18.59 0.09
N THR A 124 3.41 -18.52 -0.34
CA THR A 124 2.59 -19.71 -0.67
C THR A 124 3.27 -20.57 -1.72
N LYS A 125 3.79 -19.97 -2.79
CA LYS A 125 4.49 -20.68 -3.88
C LYS A 125 5.82 -21.30 -3.45
N GLN A 126 6.47 -20.75 -2.44
CA GLN A 126 7.80 -21.19 -1.97
C GLN A 126 7.73 -22.12 -0.75
N ASP A 127 6.56 -22.32 -0.16
CA ASP A 127 6.40 -23.12 1.05
C ASP A 127 6.56 -24.61 0.74
N THR A 128 7.63 -25.22 1.26
CA THR A 128 7.95 -26.64 1.04
C THR A 128 6.98 -27.59 1.74
N GLY A 129 6.29 -27.12 2.79
CA GLY A 129 5.21 -27.87 3.46
C GLY A 129 4.00 -27.98 2.55
N PHE A 130 3.60 -26.85 1.95
CA PHE A 130 2.52 -26.83 0.97
C PHE A 130 2.86 -27.64 -0.28
N MET A 131 4.09 -27.54 -0.79
CA MET A 131 4.53 -28.37 -1.92
C MET A 131 4.37 -29.87 -1.62
N LYS A 132 4.72 -30.32 -0.43
CA LYS A 132 4.55 -31.73 -0.05
C LYS A 132 3.07 -32.14 -0.04
N LEU A 133 2.19 -31.30 0.46
CA LEU A 133 0.75 -31.55 0.50
C LEU A 133 0.13 -31.45 -0.90
N ASN A 134 0.71 -30.64 -1.78
CA ASN A 134 0.29 -30.45 -3.18
C ASN A 134 0.99 -31.40 -4.18
N GLY A 135 1.28 -32.63 -3.77
CA GLY A 135 1.88 -33.65 -4.65
C GLY A 135 3.31 -33.38 -5.13
N GLY A 136 4.04 -32.51 -4.41
CA GLY A 136 5.42 -32.12 -4.74
C GLY A 136 5.53 -30.88 -5.63
N LEU A 137 4.43 -30.27 -6.04
CA LEU A 137 4.39 -29.10 -6.89
C LEU A 137 4.12 -27.82 -6.09
N PRO A 138 4.67 -26.66 -6.51
CA PRO A 138 4.31 -25.38 -5.93
C PRO A 138 2.79 -25.12 -6.05
N VAL A 139 2.19 -24.51 -5.03
CA VAL A 139 0.83 -23.99 -5.13
C VAL A 139 0.89 -22.69 -5.94
N SER A 140 0.60 -22.78 -7.23
CA SER A 140 0.71 -21.67 -8.19
C SER A 140 -0.46 -21.57 -9.17
N GLY A 141 -1.51 -22.36 -8.93
CA GLY A 141 -2.59 -22.66 -9.84
C GLY A 141 -2.29 -23.88 -10.70
N LYS A 142 -3.32 -24.67 -11.01
CA LYS A 142 -3.22 -25.83 -11.92
C LYS A 142 -3.91 -25.55 -13.23
N GLY A 143 -3.43 -26.20 -14.29
CA GLY A 143 -4.06 -26.14 -15.59
C GLY A 143 -5.26 -27.10 -15.78
N ASP A 144 -5.77 -27.69 -14.70
CA ASP A 144 -6.90 -28.59 -14.73
C ASP A 144 -8.25 -27.89 -14.52
N PHE A 145 -8.24 -26.60 -14.22
CA PHE A 145 -9.41 -25.72 -14.19
C PHE A 145 -9.07 -24.36 -14.83
N SER A 146 -10.11 -23.56 -15.10
CA SER A 146 -9.92 -22.25 -15.71
C SER A 146 -10.63 -21.12 -14.95
N VAL A 147 -10.08 -19.92 -15.14
CA VAL A 147 -10.66 -18.64 -14.69
C VAL A 147 -11.18 -17.90 -15.90
N LEU A 148 -12.47 -17.62 -15.94
CA LEU A 148 -13.11 -16.81 -16.97
C LEU A 148 -12.98 -15.32 -16.62
N ILE A 149 -12.44 -14.52 -17.53
CA ILE A 149 -12.33 -13.07 -17.43
C ILE A 149 -13.40 -12.46 -18.33
N ILE A 150 -14.45 -11.91 -17.73
CA ILE A 150 -15.48 -11.14 -18.46
C ILE A 150 -15.10 -9.67 -18.35
N ASP A 151 -14.55 -9.12 -19.45
CA ASP A 151 -13.94 -7.79 -19.46
C ASP A 151 -13.83 -7.24 -20.88
N SER A 152 -13.05 -6.19 -21.13
CA SER A 152 -12.83 -5.64 -22.48
C SER A 152 -12.27 -6.68 -23.47
N GLY A 153 -11.64 -7.73 -22.99
CA GLY A 153 -11.02 -8.81 -23.76
C GLY A 153 -9.64 -9.18 -23.24
N ILE A 154 -8.94 -10.06 -23.93
CA ILE A 154 -7.54 -10.41 -23.65
C ILE A 154 -6.72 -10.31 -24.94
N ASP A 155 -5.57 -9.63 -24.88
CA ASP A 155 -4.53 -9.75 -25.90
C ASP A 155 -3.70 -11.01 -25.64
N ALA A 156 -4.16 -12.13 -26.15
CA ALA A 156 -3.49 -13.42 -26.00
C ALA A 156 -2.30 -13.62 -26.96
N THR A 157 -1.88 -12.56 -27.66
CA THR A 157 -0.58 -12.50 -28.36
C THR A 157 0.56 -12.14 -27.41
N HIS A 158 0.24 -11.62 -26.22
CA HIS A 158 1.23 -11.30 -25.19
C HIS A 158 1.90 -12.58 -24.68
N ASP A 159 3.24 -12.58 -24.56
CA ASP A 159 4.00 -13.78 -24.17
C ASP A 159 3.62 -14.36 -22.81
N ASP A 160 3.18 -13.51 -21.87
CA ASP A 160 2.72 -13.94 -20.56
C ASP A 160 1.29 -14.52 -20.54
N LEU A 161 0.52 -14.29 -21.63
CA LEU A 161 -0.89 -14.67 -21.76
C LEU A 161 -1.16 -15.49 -23.03
N LYS A 162 -0.15 -16.16 -23.53
CA LYS A 162 -0.15 -16.78 -24.87
C LYS A 162 -1.33 -17.74 -25.08
N LEU A 163 -2.04 -17.55 -26.21
CA LEU A 163 -3.15 -18.42 -26.64
C LEU A 163 -2.66 -19.88 -26.83
N GLY A 164 -3.42 -20.82 -26.32
CA GLY A 164 -3.10 -22.24 -26.30
C GLY A 164 -2.12 -22.64 -25.19
N GLN A 165 -1.73 -21.71 -24.30
CA GLN A 165 -0.89 -21.95 -23.12
C GLN A 165 -1.60 -21.44 -21.87
N THR A 166 -1.33 -20.19 -21.46
CA THR A 166 -2.01 -19.56 -20.30
C THR A 166 -3.48 -19.25 -20.62
N VAL A 167 -3.75 -18.63 -21.78
CA VAL A 167 -5.12 -18.42 -22.28
C VAL A 167 -5.48 -19.62 -23.14
N ILE A 168 -6.30 -20.52 -22.64
CA ILE A 168 -6.71 -21.74 -23.35
C ILE A 168 -7.83 -21.51 -24.35
N GLN A 169 -8.63 -20.45 -24.15
CA GLN A 169 -9.67 -19.99 -25.07
C GLN A 169 -9.82 -18.46 -24.94
N ASN A 170 -10.00 -17.81 -26.09
CA ASN A 170 -10.22 -16.36 -26.13
C ASN A 170 -11.39 -16.05 -27.07
N VAL A 171 -12.45 -15.48 -26.49
CA VAL A 171 -13.77 -15.38 -27.12
C VAL A 171 -14.13 -13.91 -27.30
N GLN A 172 -14.51 -13.53 -28.52
CA GLN A 172 -15.15 -12.25 -28.80
C GLN A 172 -16.67 -12.45 -28.79
N VAL A 173 -17.35 -11.83 -27.85
CA VAL A 173 -18.82 -11.84 -27.75
C VAL A 173 -19.36 -10.84 -28.78
N LEU A 174 -20.18 -11.33 -29.72
CA LEU A 174 -20.83 -10.50 -30.76
C LEU A 174 -22.27 -10.21 -30.35
N MET A 175 -22.44 -9.30 -29.40
CA MET A 175 -23.72 -8.98 -28.78
C MET A 175 -23.85 -7.48 -28.58
N GLY A 176 -24.44 -6.80 -29.58
CA GLY A 176 -24.80 -5.39 -29.49
C GLY A 176 -26.32 -5.23 -29.73
N SER A 177 -26.87 -4.04 -29.53
CA SER A 177 -28.29 -3.77 -29.77
C SER A 177 -28.68 -3.98 -31.24
N ASP A 178 -27.74 -3.83 -32.16
CA ASP A 178 -27.89 -4.07 -33.59
C ASP A 178 -28.02 -5.57 -33.95
N THR A 179 -27.61 -6.48 -33.06
CA THR A 179 -27.77 -7.92 -33.22
C THR A 179 -29.17 -8.42 -32.85
N VAL A 180 -29.96 -7.61 -32.13
CA VAL A 180 -31.32 -7.92 -31.73
C VAL A 180 -32.26 -7.50 -32.85
N THR A 181 -32.67 -8.44 -33.70
CA THR A 181 -33.55 -8.21 -34.85
C THR A 181 -34.92 -8.85 -34.64
N ASN A 182 -35.88 -8.49 -35.49
CA ASN A 182 -37.22 -9.12 -35.51
C ASN A 182 -37.32 -10.31 -36.47
N ASP A 183 -36.18 -10.79 -37.00
CA ASP A 183 -36.17 -11.86 -38.01
C ASP A 183 -36.16 -13.28 -37.43
N GLY A 184 -36.46 -13.37 -36.12
CA GLY A 184 -36.58 -14.66 -35.39
C GLY A 184 -35.74 -14.64 -34.10
N PHE A 185 -35.90 -15.71 -33.32
CA PHE A 185 -35.12 -15.89 -32.08
C PHE A 185 -33.82 -16.63 -32.39
N THR A 186 -32.69 -16.01 -32.18
CA THR A 186 -31.34 -16.55 -32.43
C THR A 186 -30.52 -16.60 -31.12
N PRO A 187 -29.65 -17.61 -30.95
CA PRO A 187 -28.76 -17.68 -29.82
C PRO A 187 -27.67 -16.60 -29.89
N VAL A 188 -27.01 -16.41 -28.76
CA VAL A 188 -25.79 -15.58 -28.66
C VAL A 188 -24.73 -16.12 -29.62
N VAL A 189 -24.07 -15.21 -30.33
CA VAL A 189 -22.94 -15.55 -31.23
C VAL A 189 -21.65 -15.09 -30.58
N ALA A 190 -20.68 -15.99 -30.55
CA ALA A 190 -19.35 -15.72 -30.08
C ALA A 190 -18.30 -16.27 -31.03
N LEU A 191 -17.24 -15.52 -31.28
CA LEU A 191 -16.09 -15.97 -32.05
C LEU A 191 -15.05 -16.51 -31.09
N GLU A 192 -14.67 -17.76 -31.30
CA GLU A 192 -13.69 -18.45 -30.44
C GLU A 192 -12.29 -18.45 -31.08
N ASN A 193 -11.28 -18.73 -30.25
CA ASN A 193 -9.87 -18.78 -30.66
C ASN A 193 -9.35 -17.47 -31.27
N VAL A 194 -9.86 -16.33 -30.84
CA VAL A 194 -9.42 -15.02 -31.31
C VAL A 194 -8.11 -14.64 -30.63
N PRO A 195 -7.02 -14.39 -31.36
CA PRO A 195 -5.71 -14.10 -30.76
C PRO A 195 -5.72 -12.86 -29.84
N ASN A 196 -6.49 -11.83 -30.25
CA ASN A 196 -6.65 -10.60 -29.48
C ASN A 196 -8.09 -10.12 -29.51
N THR A 197 -8.79 -10.19 -28.39
CA THR A 197 -10.16 -9.67 -28.21
C THR A 197 -10.16 -8.30 -27.51
N ASP A 198 -9.01 -7.82 -27.01
CA ASP A 198 -8.84 -6.54 -26.31
C ASP A 198 -8.21 -5.49 -27.24
N GLN A 199 -8.93 -5.11 -28.29
CA GLN A 199 -8.40 -4.27 -29.37
C GLN A 199 -8.49 -2.78 -29.12
N SER A 200 -9.13 -2.33 -28.04
CA SER A 200 -9.43 -0.92 -27.84
C SER A 200 -9.15 -0.38 -26.45
N VAL A 201 -9.18 -1.18 -25.40
CA VAL A 201 -9.12 -0.73 -24.00
C VAL A 201 -7.85 -1.17 -23.29
N GLY A 202 -7.52 -2.45 -23.33
CA GLY A 202 -6.37 -3.03 -22.62
C GLY A 202 -6.64 -3.38 -21.15
N HIS A 203 -7.86 -3.11 -20.66
CA HIS A 203 -8.23 -3.33 -19.27
C HIS A 203 -8.33 -4.82 -18.93
N GLY A 204 -9.01 -5.62 -19.74
CA GLY A 204 -9.15 -7.05 -19.51
C GLY A 204 -7.82 -7.82 -19.66
N THR A 205 -6.94 -7.39 -20.58
CA THR A 205 -5.57 -7.92 -20.67
C THR A 205 -4.80 -7.69 -19.38
N HIS A 206 -4.93 -6.51 -18.77
CA HIS A 206 -4.29 -6.19 -17.49
C HIS A 206 -4.85 -7.06 -16.36
N CYS A 207 -6.18 -7.20 -16.28
CA CYS A 207 -6.86 -8.08 -15.32
C CYS A 207 -6.42 -9.55 -15.45
N ALA A 208 -6.33 -10.05 -16.67
CA ALA A 208 -5.87 -11.41 -16.98
C ALA A 208 -4.44 -11.66 -16.49
N GLY A 209 -3.54 -10.69 -16.70
CA GLY A 209 -2.17 -10.76 -16.21
C GLY A 209 -2.06 -10.78 -14.69
N ILE A 210 -2.95 -10.07 -13.96
CA ILE A 210 -3.00 -10.12 -12.50
C ILE A 210 -3.38 -11.53 -12.02
N VAL A 211 -4.33 -12.20 -12.66
CA VAL A 211 -4.71 -13.57 -12.29
C VAL A 211 -3.57 -14.54 -12.54
N ALA A 212 -3.10 -14.66 -13.80
CA ALA A 212 -2.24 -15.77 -14.21
C ALA A 212 -1.14 -15.40 -15.20
N GLY A 213 -0.78 -14.14 -15.39
CA GLY A 213 0.37 -13.76 -16.21
C GLY A 213 1.63 -14.51 -15.75
N THR A 214 2.35 -15.15 -16.69
CA THR A 214 3.51 -15.98 -16.36
C THR A 214 4.71 -15.15 -15.89
N GLY A 215 4.76 -13.87 -16.22
CA GLY A 215 5.91 -13.00 -15.98
C GLY A 215 7.12 -13.34 -16.85
N GLN A 216 6.97 -14.11 -17.93
CA GLN A 216 8.06 -14.57 -18.77
C GLN A 216 8.93 -13.42 -19.28
N ARG A 217 8.30 -12.33 -19.69
CA ARG A 217 9.00 -11.14 -20.19
C ARG A 217 9.82 -10.41 -19.14
N SER A 218 9.40 -10.51 -17.88
CA SER A 218 10.04 -9.84 -16.74
C SER A 218 10.89 -10.77 -15.87
N GLY A 219 11.16 -12.01 -16.32
CA GLY A 219 11.86 -13.00 -15.50
C GLY A 219 11.12 -13.39 -14.22
N GLY A 220 9.78 -13.39 -14.25
CA GLY A 220 8.90 -13.69 -13.13
C GLY A 220 8.53 -12.49 -12.24
N LYS A 221 9.12 -11.33 -12.48
CA LYS A 221 8.93 -10.12 -11.66
C LYS A 221 7.48 -9.63 -11.64
N TYR A 222 6.86 -9.52 -12.81
CA TYR A 222 5.45 -9.10 -12.96
C TYR A 222 4.51 -10.27 -13.20
N ALA A 223 4.84 -11.45 -12.70
CA ALA A 223 3.96 -12.61 -12.74
C ALA A 223 2.68 -12.36 -11.94
N GLY A 224 1.58 -12.93 -12.38
CA GLY A 224 0.31 -12.92 -11.68
C GLY A 224 0.30 -13.70 -10.37
N VAL A 225 -0.87 -13.70 -9.74
CA VAL A 225 -1.10 -14.39 -8.45
C VAL A 225 -0.97 -15.91 -8.63
N ALA A 226 -1.59 -16.48 -9.65
CA ALA A 226 -1.64 -17.92 -9.93
C ALA A 226 -1.15 -18.22 -11.36
N PRO A 227 0.15 -18.08 -11.66
CA PRO A 227 0.70 -18.18 -13.02
C PRO A 227 0.60 -19.58 -13.65
N GLY A 228 0.21 -20.59 -12.89
CA GLY A 228 -0.05 -21.95 -13.38
C GLY A 228 -1.52 -22.20 -13.74
N ALA A 229 -2.44 -21.27 -13.46
CA ALA A 229 -3.85 -21.41 -13.79
C ALA A 229 -4.11 -21.12 -15.28
N HIS A 230 -5.13 -21.78 -15.85
CA HIS A 230 -5.63 -21.48 -17.19
C HIS A 230 -6.62 -20.31 -17.17
N LEU A 231 -6.59 -19.49 -18.22
CA LEU A 231 -7.50 -18.37 -18.43
C LEU A 231 -8.39 -18.59 -19.65
N ILE A 232 -9.60 -18.04 -19.57
CA ILE A 232 -10.50 -17.85 -20.69
C ILE A 232 -10.84 -16.37 -20.77
N GLY A 233 -10.69 -15.76 -21.93
CA GLY A 233 -11.14 -14.40 -22.18
C GLY A 233 -12.54 -14.39 -22.80
N ALA A 234 -13.45 -13.57 -22.25
CA ALA A 234 -14.70 -13.22 -22.87
C ALA A 234 -14.75 -11.71 -23.11
N GLY A 235 -14.36 -11.30 -24.32
CA GLY A 235 -14.19 -9.90 -24.71
C GLY A 235 -15.51 -9.23 -25.00
N LEU A 236 -15.81 -8.15 -24.27
CA LEU A 236 -16.99 -7.31 -24.42
C LEU A 236 -16.74 -6.11 -25.34
N GLY A 237 -15.47 -5.84 -25.66
CA GLY A 237 -15.06 -4.67 -26.42
C GLY A 237 -14.93 -3.39 -25.60
N ALA A 238 -15.02 -2.23 -26.25
CA ALA A 238 -14.79 -0.93 -25.61
C ALA A 238 -15.91 -0.48 -24.66
N GLY A 239 -17.14 -0.96 -24.88
CA GLY A 239 -18.31 -0.60 -24.08
C GLY A 239 -18.90 -1.81 -23.39
N VAL A 240 -19.11 -1.70 -22.06
CA VAL A 240 -19.75 -2.76 -21.28
C VAL A 240 -21.21 -2.41 -21.09
N PHE A 241 -22.09 -3.22 -21.67
CA PHE A 241 -23.53 -3.12 -21.54
C PHE A 241 -24.10 -4.43 -20.97
N VAL A 242 -25.27 -4.37 -20.35
CA VAL A 242 -25.95 -5.56 -19.81
C VAL A 242 -26.04 -6.65 -20.87
N LEU A 243 -26.36 -6.27 -22.10
CA LEU A 243 -26.57 -7.23 -23.19
C LEU A 243 -25.31 -8.01 -23.57
N ASN A 244 -24.16 -7.34 -23.78
CA ASN A 244 -22.93 -8.05 -24.13
C ASN A 244 -22.34 -8.81 -22.93
N ALA A 245 -22.49 -8.28 -21.70
CA ALA A 245 -22.13 -9.01 -20.49
C ALA A 245 -22.93 -10.31 -20.34
N LEU A 246 -24.27 -10.27 -20.57
CA LEU A 246 -25.11 -11.47 -20.59
C LEU A 246 -24.66 -12.47 -21.66
N GLY A 247 -24.22 -11.99 -22.81
CA GLY A 247 -23.66 -12.86 -23.85
C GLY A 247 -22.42 -13.61 -23.38
N ALA A 248 -21.54 -12.96 -22.61
CA ALA A 248 -20.36 -13.58 -22.03
C ALA A 248 -20.73 -14.60 -20.92
N TRP A 249 -21.71 -14.26 -20.06
CA TRP A 249 -22.23 -15.18 -19.06
C TRP A 249 -22.84 -16.42 -19.69
N GLU A 250 -23.66 -16.25 -20.73
CA GLU A 250 -24.29 -17.36 -21.47
C GLU A 250 -23.25 -18.29 -22.06
N TRP A 251 -22.24 -17.74 -22.73
CA TRP A 251 -21.14 -18.54 -23.29
C TRP A 251 -20.38 -19.28 -22.19
N GLY A 252 -20.07 -18.59 -21.08
CA GLY A 252 -19.36 -19.16 -19.93
C GLY A 252 -20.11 -20.33 -19.29
N LEU A 253 -21.42 -20.17 -19.03
CA LEU A 253 -22.29 -21.21 -18.48
C LEU A 253 -22.45 -22.40 -19.43
N ALA A 254 -22.64 -22.14 -20.73
CA ALA A 254 -22.75 -23.19 -21.74
C ALA A 254 -21.48 -24.04 -21.86
N ASN A 255 -20.31 -23.43 -21.63
CA ASN A 255 -18.99 -24.07 -21.78
C ASN A 255 -18.33 -24.42 -20.45
N GLN A 256 -19.02 -24.29 -19.32
CA GLN A 256 -18.46 -24.50 -17.98
C GLN A 256 -17.71 -25.83 -17.87
N TYR A 257 -18.33 -26.91 -18.29
CA TYR A 257 -17.75 -28.26 -18.15
C TYR A 257 -16.68 -28.55 -19.21
N ALA A 258 -16.83 -28.00 -20.42
CA ALA A 258 -15.86 -28.19 -21.49
C ALA A 258 -14.48 -27.63 -21.14
N TYR A 259 -14.44 -26.51 -20.43
CA TYR A 259 -13.20 -25.82 -20.02
C TYR A 259 -12.97 -25.86 -18.51
N ASN A 260 -13.76 -26.61 -17.75
CA ASN A 260 -13.73 -26.67 -16.29
C ASN A 260 -13.63 -25.26 -15.66
N ILE A 261 -14.57 -24.38 -16.00
CA ILE A 261 -14.62 -23.01 -15.48
C ILE A 261 -15.02 -23.09 -14.00
N ARG A 262 -14.14 -22.66 -13.11
CA ARG A 262 -14.35 -22.68 -11.67
C ARG A 262 -14.40 -21.29 -11.03
N VAL A 263 -13.94 -20.26 -11.74
CA VAL A 263 -13.90 -18.88 -11.26
C VAL A 263 -14.30 -17.94 -12.38
N VAL A 264 -15.07 -16.91 -12.06
CA VAL A 264 -15.37 -15.79 -12.98
C VAL A 264 -14.95 -14.49 -12.32
N SER A 265 -14.12 -13.70 -13.01
CA SER A 265 -13.65 -12.39 -12.59
C SER A 265 -14.35 -11.29 -13.38
N ASN A 266 -15.02 -10.38 -12.67
CA ASN A 266 -15.85 -9.32 -13.23
C ASN A 266 -15.39 -7.96 -12.72
N SER A 267 -14.63 -7.23 -13.53
CA SER A 267 -14.12 -5.92 -13.17
C SER A 267 -14.95 -4.77 -13.76
N TYR A 268 -16.26 -4.93 -13.73
CA TYR A 268 -17.26 -3.96 -14.19
C TYR A 268 -18.43 -3.85 -13.23
N GLY A 269 -19.29 -2.85 -13.40
CA GLY A 269 -20.45 -2.69 -12.52
C GLY A 269 -21.39 -1.56 -12.90
N SER A 270 -22.36 -1.34 -12.03
CA SER A 270 -23.35 -0.27 -12.10
C SER A 270 -23.76 0.16 -10.69
N PHE A 271 -24.37 1.34 -10.58
CA PHE A 271 -24.81 1.92 -9.31
C PHE A 271 -26.34 1.84 -9.22
N ALA A 272 -26.83 1.07 -8.29
CA ALA A 272 -28.22 1.01 -7.88
C ALA A 272 -28.36 0.14 -6.62
N ALA A 273 -29.58 0.00 -6.10
CA ALA A 273 -29.90 -1.02 -5.12
C ALA A 273 -29.69 -2.43 -5.72
N PHE A 274 -29.41 -3.40 -4.88
CA PHE A 274 -29.39 -4.81 -5.28
C PHE A 274 -30.81 -5.25 -5.69
N ASP A 275 -30.91 -5.95 -6.81
CA ASP A 275 -32.14 -6.59 -7.26
C ASP A 275 -31.82 -8.03 -7.69
N PRO A 276 -32.33 -9.04 -7.03
CA PRO A 276 -32.10 -10.44 -7.39
C PRO A 276 -32.63 -10.81 -8.78
N ASN A 277 -33.55 -10.02 -9.35
CA ASN A 277 -34.11 -10.23 -10.68
C ASN A 277 -33.34 -9.51 -11.79
N ASP A 278 -32.33 -8.70 -11.45
CA ASP A 278 -31.42 -8.11 -12.46
C ASP A 278 -30.76 -9.24 -13.28
N PRO A 279 -30.78 -9.17 -14.61
CA PRO A 279 -30.27 -10.24 -15.46
C PRO A 279 -28.81 -10.67 -15.13
N ILE A 280 -27.93 -9.74 -14.75
CA ILE A 280 -26.54 -10.06 -14.36
C ILE A 280 -26.54 -10.82 -13.02
N ASN A 281 -27.40 -10.42 -12.06
CA ASN A 281 -27.52 -11.12 -10.79
C ASN A 281 -28.10 -12.53 -11.00
N VAL A 282 -29.08 -12.71 -11.89
CA VAL A 282 -29.60 -14.03 -12.27
C VAL A 282 -28.49 -14.90 -12.89
N ALA A 283 -27.70 -14.37 -13.80
CA ALA A 283 -26.60 -15.10 -14.44
C ALA A 283 -25.49 -15.46 -13.43
N SER A 284 -25.10 -14.53 -12.57
CA SER A 284 -24.10 -14.77 -11.52
C SER A 284 -24.57 -15.79 -10.47
N LYS A 285 -25.88 -15.79 -10.17
CA LYS A 285 -26.51 -16.80 -9.29
C LYS A 285 -26.45 -18.19 -9.91
N ALA A 286 -26.81 -18.30 -11.19
CA ALA A 286 -26.74 -19.57 -11.93
C ALA A 286 -25.29 -20.12 -11.97
N ALA A 287 -24.31 -19.27 -12.15
CA ALA A 287 -22.89 -19.65 -12.10
C ALA A 287 -22.49 -20.16 -10.71
N HIS A 288 -22.82 -19.42 -9.66
CA HIS A 288 -22.58 -19.84 -8.27
C HIS A 288 -23.21 -21.18 -7.95
N ASP A 289 -24.49 -21.37 -8.30
CA ASP A 289 -25.23 -22.61 -8.05
C ASP A 289 -24.66 -23.79 -8.87
N GLY A 290 -24.02 -23.48 -10.01
CA GLY A 290 -23.25 -24.43 -10.81
C GLY A 290 -21.84 -24.71 -10.27
N GLY A 291 -21.45 -24.15 -9.12
CA GLY A 291 -20.15 -24.38 -8.49
C GLY A 291 -19.01 -23.48 -9.00
N ILE A 292 -19.34 -22.35 -9.63
CA ILE A 292 -18.38 -21.34 -10.08
C ILE A 292 -18.29 -20.23 -9.03
N VAL A 293 -17.06 -19.91 -8.61
CA VAL A 293 -16.81 -18.76 -7.72
C VAL A 293 -16.94 -17.47 -8.51
N VAL A 294 -17.85 -16.59 -8.08
CA VAL A 294 -18.09 -15.31 -8.73
C VAL A 294 -17.40 -14.19 -7.95
N VAL A 295 -16.52 -13.43 -8.60
CA VAL A 295 -15.81 -12.30 -8.01
C VAL A 295 -16.17 -11.01 -8.74
N PHE A 296 -16.59 -9.98 -8.00
CA PHE A 296 -16.96 -8.68 -8.56
C PHE A 296 -16.22 -7.52 -7.91
N ALA A 297 -15.87 -6.52 -8.72
CA ALA A 297 -15.32 -5.25 -8.27
C ALA A 297 -16.36 -4.45 -7.47
N GLY A 298 -15.93 -3.86 -6.33
CA GLY A 298 -16.78 -3.02 -5.48
C GLY A 298 -17.11 -1.64 -6.05
N ALA A 299 -16.44 -1.22 -7.11
CA ALA A 299 -16.44 0.09 -7.77
C ALA A 299 -15.48 1.13 -7.15
N ASN A 300 -15.31 2.27 -7.88
CA ASN A 300 -14.28 3.27 -7.60
C ASN A 300 -14.87 4.66 -7.26
N SER A 301 -16.03 4.67 -6.59
CA SER A 301 -16.78 5.88 -6.26
C SER A 301 -16.69 6.28 -4.79
N GLY A 302 -15.69 5.70 -4.08
CA GLY A 302 -15.42 6.09 -2.70
C GLY A 302 -14.80 7.49 -2.57
N PRO A 303 -14.66 7.90 -1.30
CA PRO A 303 -14.96 7.18 -0.06
C PRO A 303 -16.40 7.36 0.46
N GLY A 304 -17.31 7.92 -0.32
CA GLY A 304 -18.72 8.06 0.04
C GLY A 304 -19.41 6.74 0.40
N LYS A 305 -20.37 6.82 1.32
CA LYS A 305 -21.22 5.69 1.71
C LYS A 305 -22.22 5.36 0.60
N ASN A 306 -22.65 4.10 0.54
CA ASN A 306 -23.64 3.61 -0.44
C ASN A 306 -23.24 3.89 -1.90
N THR A 307 -21.95 3.75 -2.19
CA THR A 307 -21.38 3.89 -3.54
C THR A 307 -20.98 2.55 -4.15
N PHE A 308 -21.42 1.45 -3.53
CA PHE A 308 -20.98 0.10 -3.88
C PHE A 308 -21.69 -0.42 -5.14
N ASN A 309 -20.97 -1.19 -5.94
CA ASN A 309 -21.48 -1.80 -7.16
C ASN A 309 -22.67 -2.74 -6.87
N ARG A 310 -23.81 -2.54 -7.56
CA ARG A 310 -25.03 -3.32 -7.34
C ARG A 310 -24.85 -4.82 -7.55
N TYR A 311 -23.98 -5.24 -8.47
CA TYR A 311 -23.72 -6.67 -8.73
C TYR A 311 -22.82 -7.30 -7.66
N ALA A 312 -21.99 -6.49 -7.03
CA ALA A 312 -21.15 -6.92 -5.93
C ALA A 312 -21.90 -7.07 -4.59
N LYS A 313 -23.12 -6.52 -4.49
CA LYS A 313 -24.00 -6.66 -3.29
C LYS A 313 -24.67 -8.03 -3.20
N ALA A 314 -24.58 -8.86 -4.23
CA ALA A 314 -25.21 -10.18 -4.21
C ALA A 314 -24.56 -11.10 -3.16
N PRO A 315 -25.35 -11.79 -2.30
CA PRO A 315 -24.81 -12.56 -1.17
C PRO A 315 -23.92 -13.75 -1.59
N TRP A 316 -24.08 -14.27 -2.79
CA TRP A 316 -23.29 -15.37 -3.34
C TRP A 316 -21.99 -14.92 -4.02
N VAL A 317 -21.73 -13.62 -4.10
CA VAL A 317 -20.56 -13.04 -4.75
C VAL A 317 -19.45 -12.74 -3.74
N ILE A 318 -18.20 -12.90 -4.15
CA ILE A 318 -17.05 -12.32 -3.43
C ILE A 318 -16.84 -10.91 -3.98
N SER A 319 -17.20 -9.93 -3.20
CA SER A 319 -17.08 -8.51 -3.55
C SER A 319 -15.77 -7.91 -3.03
N VAL A 320 -15.10 -7.10 -3.86
CA VAL A 320 -13.71 -6.71 -3.60
C VAL A 320 -13.53 -5.20 -3.54
N ALA A 321 -13.05 -4.71 -2.39
CA ALA A 321 -12.56 -3.34 -2.21
C ALA A 321 -11.08 -3.23 -2.62
N ALA A 322 -10.67 -2.03 -3.09
CA ALA A 322 -9.29 -1.76 -3.45
C ALA A 322 -8.46 -1.33 -2.23
N GLY A 323 -7.37 -2.04 -1.97
CA GLY A 323 -6.38 -1.70 -0.97
C GLY A 323 -5.08 -1.18 -1.57
N THR A 324 -4.30 -0.48 -0.75
CA THR A 324 -2.95 -0.01 -1.09
C THR A 324 -1.91 -1.10 -0.87
N LYS A 325 -0.75 -1.00 -1.50
CA LYS A 325 0.41 -1.89 -1.26
C LYS A 325 1.02 -1.74 0.15
N GLU A 326 0.46 -0.90 0.99
CA GLU A 326 0.86 -0.73 2.40
C GLU A 326 -0.16 -1.28 3.39
N GLY A 327 -1.21 -1.92 2.90
CA GLY A 327 -2.26 -2.51 3.73
C GLY A 327 -3.32 -1.51 4.20
N GLY A 328 -3.40 -0.34 3.58
CA GLY A 328 -4.50 0.62 3.74
C GLY A 328 -5.63 0.36 2.75
N LEU A 329 -6.69 1.15 2.86
CA LEU A 329 -7.80 1.18 1.92
C LEU A 329 -7.61 2.34 0.95
N ALA A 330 -7.83 2.11 -0.34
CA ALA A 330 -7.80 3.16 -1.34
C ALA A 330 -8.95 4.15 -1.15
N SER A 331 -8.68 5.46 -1.25
CA SER A 331 -9.71 6.50 -1.06
C SER A 331 -10.83 6.36 -2.07
N PHE A 332 -10.49 6.06 -3.32
CA PHE A 332 -11.46 5.86 -4.39
C PHE A 332 -12.29 4.58 -4.26
N SER A 333 -11.88 3.59 -3.44
CA SER A 333 -12.64 2.35 -3.31
C SER A 333 -14.03 2.65 -2.78
N SER A 334 -15.06 2.22 -3.47
CA SER A 334 -16.45 2.37 -3.04
C SER A 334 -16.70 1.74 -1.68
N ARG A 335 -17.63 2.33 -0.93
CA ARG A 335 -18.08 1.88 0.38
C ARG A 335 -19.52 1.39 0.28
N GLY A 336 -19.82 0.39 1.08
CA GLY A 336 -21.19 -0.03 1.32
C GLY A 336 -21.95 0.88 2.25
N THR A 337 -22.97 0.33 2.89
CA THR A 337 -23.81 1.00 3.89
C THR A 337 -23.38 0.56 5.29
N PRO A 338 -23.25 1.46 6.27
CA PRO A 338 -22.94 1.12 7.65
C PRO A 338 -23.89 0.08 8.24
N ALA A 339 -23.36 -0.84 9.06
CA ALA A 339 -24.12 -1.97 9.61
C ALA A 339 -25.38 -1.54 10.39
N GLU A 340 -25.32 -0.43 11.11
CA GLU A 340 -26.46 0.14 11.84
C GLU A 340 -27.60 0.63 10.94
N GLN A 341 -27.31 0.89 9.66
CA GLN A 341 -28.32 1.32 8.69
C GLN A 341 -28.86 0.15 7.87
N ARG A 342 -28.05 -0.87 7.53
CA ARG A 342 -28.45 -1.99 6.70
C ARG A 342 -29.00 -3.20 7.46
N LEU A 343 -28.59 -3.42 8.75
CA LEU A 343 -29.00 -4.58 9.52
C LEU A 343 -30.16 -4.31 10.47
N ASN A 344 -30.59 -3.06 10.63
CA ASN A 344 -31.67 -2.66 11.55
C ASN A 344 -32.90 -2.07 10.83
N ASP A 345 -32.90 -2.13 9.51
CA ASP A 345 -34.09 -1.82 8.72
C ASP A 345 -34.83 -3.11 8.34
N ASP A 346 -35.92 -3.22 7.85
CA ASP A 346 -36.63 -4.48 7.50
C ASP A 346 -36.34 -4.88 6.03
N ASP A 347 -35.24 -4.42 5.41
CA ASP A 347 -34.85 -4.70 4.02
C ASP A 347 -33.69 -5.69 3.94
N PRO A 348 -33.94 -7.01 3.80
CA PRO A 348 -32.85 -8.00 3.69
C PRO A 348 -32.04 -7.89 2.39
N LEU A 349 -32.47 -7.09 1.42
CA LEU A 349 -31.75 -6.93 0.15
C LEU A 349 -30.52 -6.05 0.28
N ASN A 350 -30.46 -5.19 1.29
CA ASN A 350 -29.30 -4.34 1.55
C ASN A 350 -28.33 -4.88 2.60
N ASP A 351 -28.65 -5.98 3.27
CA ASP A 351 -27.83 -6.61 4.32
C ASP A 351 -26.39 -6.89 3.86
N PHE A 352 -26.20 -7.13 2.57
CA PHE A 352 -24.91 -7.45 1.93
C PHE A 352 -24.23 -6.24 1.29
N ASP A 353 -24.72 -5.01 1.51
CA ASP A 353 -24.11 -3.79 0.98
C ASP A 353 -22.80 -3.44 1.73
N ALA A 354 -21.85 -4.32 1.57
CA ALA A 354 -20.49 -4.21 2.10
C ALA A 354 -19.52 -5.06 1.25
N PRO A 355 -18.24 -4.70 1.12
CA PRO A 355 -17.27 -5.60 0.50
C PRO A 355 -17.13 -6.90 1.32
N THR A 356 -16.80 -7.99 0.64
CA THR A 356 -16.40 -9.24 1.32
C THR A 356 -14.97 -9.10 1.85
N ILE A 357 -14.09 -8.51 1.02
CA ILE A 357 -12.64 -8.47 1.26
C ILE A 357 -12.00 -7.25 0.59
N THR A 358 -10.87 -6.79 1.13
CA THR A 358 -9.99 -5.81 0.48
C THR A 358 -8.79 -6.53 -0.12
N ALA A 359 -8.38 -6.15 -1.33
CA ALA A 359 -7.20 -6.71 -1.99
C ALA A 359 -6.37 -5.62 -2.69
N PRO A 360 -5.11 -5.88 -3.05
CA PRO A 360 -4.27 -4.89 -3.73
C PRO A 360 -4.93 -4.35 -5.00
N GLY A 361 -5.28 -3.07 -5.02
CA GLY A 361 -5.91 -2.38 -6.15
C GLY A 361 -5.19 -1.11 -6.57
N THR A 362 -4.21 -0.65 -5.79
CA THR A 362 -3.38 0.52 -6.12
C THR A 362 -2.03 0.45 -5.41
N GLY A 363 -1.15 1.40 -5.71
CA GLY A 363 0.11 1.61 -5.02
C GLY A 363 -0.08 2.26 -3.65
N ARG A 364 0.87 3.13 -3.28
CA ARG A 364 0.70 4.01 -2.13
C ARG A 364 -0.28 5.12 -2.49
N GLU A 365 -1.29 5.32 -1.67
CA GLU A 365 -2.16 6.46 -1.81
C GLU A 365 -1.45 7.74 -1.36
N PHE A 366 -1.36 8.69 -2.30
CA PHE A 366 -1.03 10.09 -2.07
C PHE A 366 -0.06 10.37 -0.92
N ALA A 367 1.21 10.05 -1.13
CA ALA A 367 2.22 10.86 -0.48
C ALA A 367 2.07 12.29 -1.03
N SER A 368 1.99 13.26 -0.16
CA SER A 368 2.07 14.69 -0.47
C SER A 368 3.33 15.08 -1.28
N ASP A 369 4.21 14.15 -1.47
CA ASP A 369 5.45 14.25 -2.21
C ASP A 369 5.33 13.37 -3.46
N SER A 370 5.13 14.02 -4.61
CA SER A 370 5.05 13.34 -5.91
C SER A 370 6.32 12.56 -6.26
N SER A 371 7.45 12.81 -5.60
CA SER A 371 8.67 12.00 -5.72
C SER A 371 8.56 10.63 -5.04
N LYS A 372 7.49 10.38 -4.28
CA LYS A 372 7.21 9.12 -3.56
C LYS A 372 6.04 8.34 -4.15
N PHE A 373 5.62 8.61 -5.38
CA PHE A 373 4.66 7.77 -6.07
C PHE A 373 5.17 6.33 -6.08
N THR A 374 4.38 5.42 -5.53
CA THR A 374 4.57 3.99 -5.75
C THR A 374 3.67 3.56 -6.88
N ALA A 375 4.20 2.70 -7.75
CA ALA A 375 3.46 2.15 -8.87
C ALA A 375 2.08 1.63 -8.43
N ALA A 376 1.07 1.94 -9.20
CA ALA A 376 -0.21 1.24 -9.18
C ALA A 376 -0.01 -0.28 -9.38
N ILE A 377 -1.00 -1.05 -9.66
CA ILE A 377 -0.81 -2.47 -9.95
C ILE A 377 -0.23 -2.60 -11.35
N ILE A 378 0.97 -3.16 -11.47
CA ILE A 378 1.61 -3.41 -12.76
C ILE A 378 1.19 -4.79 -13.26
N SER A 379 0.79 -4.89 -14.51
CA SER A 379 0.43 -6.15 -15.16
C SER A 379 0.60 -6.05 -16.68
N THR A 380 0.22 -7.10 -17.40
CA THR A 380 0.35 -7.21 -18.84
C THR A 380 -0.36 -6.07 -19.57
N ARG A 381 0.29 -5.57 -20.63
CA ARG A 381 -0.18 -4.49 -21.49
C ARG A 381 -0.63 -5.03 -22.85
N SER A 382 -1.85 -4.74 -23.24
CA SER A 382 -2.33 -5.00 -24.59
C SER A 382 -1.59 -4.14 -25.62
N THR A 383 -1.44 -4.63 -26.84
CA THR A 383 -0.88 -3.89 -27.98
C THR A 383 -1.71 -2.66 -28.37
N SER A 384 -3.00 -2.64 -28.03
CA SER A 384 -3.96 -1.57 -28.32
C SER A 384 -4.45 -0.85 -27.05
N ASN A 385 -3.56 -0.58 -26.11
CA ASN A 385 -3.92 -0.13 -24.78
C ASN A 385 -4.25 1.37 -24.72
N LEU A 386 -5.53 1.72 -24.84
CA LEU A 386 -5.99 3.10 -24.65
C LEU A 386 -5.82 3.59 -23.21
N VAL A 387 -6.06 2.73 -22.22
CA VAL A 387 -5.98 3.06 -20.80
C VAL A 387 -4.54 3.39 -20.39
N ALA A 388 -3.56 2.62 -20.88
CA ALA A 388 -2.15 2.85 -20.56
C ALA A 388 -1.62 4.19 -21.12
N ASN A 389 -2.22 4.72 -22.17
CA ASN A 389 -1.79 5.99 -22.76
C ASN A 389 -2.00 7.20 -21.82
N GLY A 390 -2.75 7.03 -20.73
CA GLY A 390 -2.94 8.04 -19.69
C GLY A 390 -2.08 7.85 -18.44
N GLN A 391 -1.26 6.79 -18.39
CA GLN A 391 -0.48 6.41 -17.23
C GLN A 391 0.97 6.94 -17.27
N THR A 392 1.61 6.96 -16.12
CA THR A 392 3.02 7.35 -15.94
C THR A 392 3.93 6.12 -15.86
N ASP A 393 3.80 5.21 -16.84
CA ASP A 393 4.53 3.94 -16.86
C ASP A 393 6.05 4.10 -16.80
N ASP A 394 6.56 5.16 -17.41
CA ASP A 394 7.98 5.50 -17.48
C ASP A 394 8.62 5.89 -16.13
N THR A 395 7.81 6.16 -15.11
CA THR A 395 8.31 6.47 -13.76
C THR A 395 8.55 5.24 -12.90
N GLU A 396 7.88 4.12 -13.18
CA GLU A 396 7.81 2.97 -12.29
C GLU A 396 8.17 1.64 -12.99
N ILE A 397 8.03 1.58 -14.31
CA ILE A 397 8.33 0.41 -15.11
C ILE A 397 9.67 0.63 -15.82
N GLU A 398 10.55 -0.37 -15.75
CA GLU A 398 11.80 -0.35 -16.50
C GLU A 398 11.53 -0.08 -17.99
N PRO A 399 12.23 0.86 -18.66
CA PRO A 399 11.94 1.27 -20.01
C PRO A 399 11.82 0.13 -21.05
N THR A 400 12.60 -0.93 -20.87
CA THR A 400 12.56 -2.13 -21.72
C THR A 400 11.32 -2.97 -21.53
N MET A 401 10.59 -2.76 -20.43
CA MET A 401 9.38 -3.50 -20.06
C MET A 401 8.08 -2.74 -20.36
N ILE A 402 8.14 -1.42 -20.60
CA ILE A 402 6.94 -0.60 -20.90
C ILE A 402 6.12 -1.14 -22.08
N PRO A 403 6.69 -1.70 -23.16
CA PRO A 403 5.88 -2.26 -24.24
C PRO A 403 5.01 -3.47 -23.83
N PHE A 404 5.36 -4.12 -22.70
CA PHE A 404 4.72 -5.37 -22.26
C PHE A 404 3.90 -5.22 -20.99
N TYR A 405 4.15 -4.18 -20.22
CA TYR A 405 3.49 -3.95 -18.92
C TYR A 405 3.03 -2.52 -18.77
N THR A 406 1.98 -2.33 -18.02
CA THR A 406 1.42 -1.03 -17.65
C THR A 406 0.89 -1.08 -16.23
N GLN A 407 0.73 0.09 -15.62
CA GLN A 407 0.17 0.22 -14.27
C GLN A 407 -1.25 0.78 -14.31
N ILE A 408 -2.15 0.19 -13.55
CA ILE A 408 -3.53 0.65 -13.42
C ILE A 408 -3.96 0.54 -11.95
N SER A 409 -4.78 1.49 -11.47
CA SER A 409 -5.42 1.47 -10.15
C SER A 409 -6.92 1.25 -10.29
N GLY A 410 -7.51 0.49 -9.37
CA GLY A 410 -8.95 0.27 -9.31
C GLY A 410 -9.32 -0.96 -8.48
N THR A 411 -10.57 -1.03 -8.05
CA THR A 411 -11.18 -2.28 -7.60
C THR A 411 -11.15 -3.33 -8.70
N SER A 412 -11.06 -2.89 -9.96
CA SER A 412 -10.83 -3.73 -11.13
C SER A 412 -9.52 -4.51 -11.09
N MET A 413 -8.49 -4.03 -10.38
CA MET A 413 -7.21 -4.73 -10.20
C MET A 413 -7.24 -5.60 -8.95
N ALA A 414 -7.98 -5.20 -7.93
CA ALA A 414 -8.19 -5.98 -6.72
C ALA A 414 -9.03 -7.25 -6.98
N THR A 415 -10.00 -7.17 -7.89
CA THR A 415 -10.90 -8.29 -8.26
C THR A 415 -10.16 -9.48 -8.87
N PRO A 416 -9.37 -9.33 -9.95
CA PRO A 416 -8.58 -10.43 -10.50
C PRO A 416 -7.50 -10.90 -9.52
N TYR A 417 -7.04 -10.03 -8.61
CA TYR A 417 -6.13 -10.46 -7.55
C TYR A 417 -6.79 -11.52 -6.66
N VAL A 418 -8.04 -11.28 -6.22
CA VAL A 418 -8.84 -12.24 -5.44
C VAL A 418 -9.12 -13.50 -6.27
N ALA A 419 -9.48 -13.35 -7.54
CA ALA A 419 -9.69 -14.50 -8.44
C ALA A 419 -8.44 -15.38 -8.56
N GLY A 420 -7.26 -14.77 -8.57
CA GLY A 420 -5.98 -15.49 -8.51
C GLY A 420 -5.77 -16.21 -7.18
N VAL A 421 -6.12 -15.60 -6.04
CA VAL A 421 -6.06 -16.29 -4.73
C VAL A 421 -7.04 -17.46 -4.68
N VAL A 422 -8.25 -17.32 -5.22
CA VAL A 422 -9.20 -18.44 -5.38
C VAL A 422 -8.58 -19.55 -6.22
N ALA A 423 -7.86 -19.23 -7.29
CA ALA A 423 -7.16 -20.22 -8.09
C ALA A 423 -6.06 -20.97 -7.30
N LEU A 424 -5.33 -20.28 -6.40
CA LEU A 424 -4.39 -20.96 -5.49
C LEU A 424 -5.10 -21.89 -4.50
N MET A 425 -6.28 -21.49 -4.00
CA MET A 425 -7.08 -22.34 -3.10
C MET A 425 -7.60 -23.58 -3.81
N LEU A 426 -8.08 -23.45 -5.06
CA LEU A 426 -8.52 -24.57 -5.89
C LEU A 426 -7.36 -25.48 -6.35
N ASP A 427 -6.15 -24.95 -6.48
CA ASP A 427 -4.94 -25.75 -6.68
C ASP A 427 -4.67 -26.64 -5.46
N ALA A 428 -4.84 -26.09 -4.25
CA ALA A 428 -4.66 -26.86 -3.01
C ALA A 428 -5.78 -27.90 -2.76
N ASP A 429 -7.03 -27.55 -3.08
CA ASP A 429 -8.20 -28.46 -2.98
C ASP A 429 -9.24 -28.10 -4.06
N PRO A 430 -9.30 -28.87 -5.16
CA PRO A 430 -10.23 -28.61 -6.27
C PRO A 430 -11.71 -28.91 -5.93
N THR A 431 -11.99 -29.50 -4.75
CA THR A 431 -13.36 -29.86 -4.35
C THR A 431 -14.09 -28.74 -3.61
N LEU A 432 -13.40 -27.64 -3.29
CA LEU A 432 -13.97 -26.47 -2.61
C LEU A 432 -15.18 -25.90 -3.34
N THR A 433 -16.24 -25.65 -2.59
CA THR A 433 -17.42 -24.95 -3.08
C THR A 433 -17.22 -23.44 -3.05
N PRO A 434 -18.02 -22.64 -3.81
CA PRO A 434 -17.96 -21.19 -3.77
C PRO A 434 -18.16 -20.60 -2.36
N ASP A 435 -19.12 -21.14 -1.60
CA ASP A 435 -19.40 -20.69 -0.23
C ASP A 435 -18.23 -20.99 0.73
N GLU A 436 -17.64 -22.18 0.65
CA GLU A 436 -16.45 -22.53 1.45
C GLU A 436 -15.27 -21.61 1.13
N ILE A 437 -15.02 -21.32 -0.13
CA ILE A 437 -13.95 -20.39 -0.55
C ILE A 437 -14.22 -19.01 0.02
N LYS A 438 -15.43 -18.47 -0.12
CA LYS A 438 -15.81 -17.17 0.44
C LYS A 438 -15.61 -17.15 1.96
N GLN A 439 -16.09 -18.17 2.67
CA GLN A 439 -15.91 -18.29 4.11
C GLN A 439 -14.44 -18.33 4.51
N LEU A 440 -13.63 -19.14 3.84
CA LEU A 440 -12.18 -19.26 4.13
C LEU A 440 -11.44 -17.94 3.91
N ILE A 441 -11.76 -17.18 2.86
CA ILE A 441 -11.20 -15.86 2.61
C ILE A 441 -11.54 -14.89 3.75
N VAL A 442 -12.80 -14.89 4.20
CA VAL A 442 -13.26 -14.03 5.31
C VAL A 442 -12.59 -14.42 6.63
N GLU A 443 -12.51 -15.70 6.94
CA GLU A 443 -11.90 -16.20 8.19
C GLU A 443 -10.41 -15.88 8.29
N THR A 444 -9.71 -15.86 7.16
CA THR A 444 -8.24 -15.70 7.10
C THR A 444 -7.77 -14.28 6.80
N ALA A 445 -8.70 -13.34 6.59
CA ALA A 445 -8.38 -11.96 6.28
C ALA A 445 -7.55 -11.27 7.37
N THR A 446 -6.59 -10.45 6.99
CA THR A 446 -5.86 -9.57 7.91
C THR A 446 -6.71 -8.37 8.27
N ARG A 447 -6.99 -8.16 9.54
CA ARG A 447 -7.81 -7.04 10.00
C ARG A 447 -7.16 -5.69 9.70
N MET A 448 -7.99 -4.72 9.33
CA MET A 448 -7.57 -3.37 8.98
C MET A 448 -8.02 -2.40 10.07
N PRO A 449 -7.09 -1.96 10.97
CA PRO A 449 -7.43 -1.04 12.06
C PRO A 449 -7.96 0.30 11.54
N GLY A 450 -8.99 0.82 12.20
CA GLY A 450 -9.55 2.13 11.89
C GLY A 450 -10.56 2.15 10.73
N TYR A 451 -10.86 1.00 10.13
CA TYR A 451 -11.91 0.84 9.12
C TYR A 451 -13.06 -0.01 9.65
N GLN A 452 -14.25 0.21 9.09
CA GLN A 452 -15.44 -0.56 9.40
C GLN A 452 -15.69 -1.62 8.31
N ASP A 453 -16.58 -2.58 8.59
CA ASP A 453 -16.89 -3.68 7.67
C ASP A 453 -17.48 -3.22 6.33
N PHE A 454 -18.29 -2.17 6.34
CA PHE A 454 -18.86 -1.61 5.12
C PHE A 454 -17.80 -0.93 4.21
N GLU A 455 -16.60 -0.67 4.74
CA GLU A 455 -15.49 -0.09 4.00
C GLU A 455 -14.53 -1.15 3.45
N VAL A 456 -14.18 -2.15 4.26
CA VAL A 456 -13.07 -3.10 3.97
C VAL A 456 -13.49 -4.57 3.99
N GLY A 457 -14.74 -4.86 4.34
CA GLY A 457 -15.20 -6.22 4.56
C GLY A 457 -14.50 -6.88 5.76
N ALA A 458 -14.11 -8.13 5.59
CA ALA A 458 -13.37 -8.88 6.62
C ALA A 458 -11.97 -8.32 6.88
N GLY A 459 -11.42 -7.54 5.97
CA GLY A 459 -10.08 -6.96 6.06
C GLY A 459 -9.26 -7.17 4.78
N TYR A 460 -7.93 -7.16 4.90
CA TYR A 460 -7.02 -7.34 3.77
C TYR A 460 -6.79 -8.82 3.47
N ILE A 461 -6.86 -9.21 2.20
CA ILE A 461 -6.70 -10.61 1.78
C ILE A 461 -5.33 -11.17 2.21
N ASN A 462 -5.32 -12.39 2.73
CA ASN A 462 -4.13 -13.13 3.14
C ASN A 462 -4.09 -14.47 2.41
N ALA A 463 -3.45 -14.51 1.25
CA ALA A 463 -3.38 -15.68 0.40
C ALA A 463 -2.68 -16.86 1.08
N TYR A 464 -1.62 -16.58 1.84
CA TYR A 464 -0.91 -17.64 2.57
C TYR A 464 -1.80 -18.30 3.62
N ALA A 465 -2.53 -17.50 4.41
CA ALA A 465 -3.44 -18.00 5.42
C ALA A 465 -4.62 -18.76 4.80
N ALA A 466 -5.18 -18.25 3.69
CA ALA A 466 -6.27 -18.91 2.98
C ALA A 466 -5.86 -20.31 2.48
N VAL A 467 -4.69 -20.44 1.85
CA VAL A 467 -4.18 -21.72 1.38
C VAL A 467 -3.79 -22.63 2.55
N ASP A 468 -3.18 -22.10 3.61
CA ASP A 468 -2.88 -22.87 4.82
C ASP A 468 -4.15 -23.48 5.44
N LYS A 469 -5.23 -22.69 5.49
CA LYS A 469 -6.54 -23.18 6.00
C LYS A 469 -7.16 -24.23 5.08
N VAL A 470 -6.92 -24.17 3.79
CA VAL A 470 -7.36 -25.24 2.87
C VAL A 470 -6.69 -26.55 3.21
N PHE A 471 -5.36 -26.57 3.41
CA PHE A 471 -4.62 -27.79 3.77
C PHE A 471 -4.84 -28.26 5.22
N HIS A 472 -5.17 -27.33 6.12
CA HIS A 472 -5.28 -27.58 7.56
C HIS A 472 -6.63 -27.07 8.07
N ARG A 473 -7.71 -27.74 7.71
CA ARG A 473 -9.11 -27.36 8.03
C ARG A 473 -9.39 -27.24 9.53
N GLU A 474 -8.66 -27.98 10.34
CA GLU A 474 -8.73 -27.98 11.81
C GLU A 474 -8.20 -26.70 12.45
N ARG A 475 -7.33 -25.96 11.75
CA ARG A 475 -6.75 -24.72 12.29
C ARG A 475 -7.79 -23.65 12.41
N GLN A 476 -7.90 -23.07 13.60
CA GLN A 476 -8.75 -21.91 13.83
C GLN A 476 -7.90 -20.65 13.77
N TYR A 477 -8.46 -19.63 13.14
CA TYR A 477 -7.89 -18.30 13.09
C TYR A 477 -8.60 -17.47 14.13
N ASN A 478 -7.85 -17.08 15.16
CA ASN A 478 -8.37 -16.17 16.14
C ASN A 478 -8.51 -14.79 15.51
N THR A 479 -9.74 -14.35 15.31
CA THR A 479 -10.02 -13.00 14.85
C THR A 479 -10.13 -12.08 16.06
N PHE A 480 -9.34 -11.00 16.07
CA PHE A 480 -9.56 -9.90 17.00
C PHE A 480 -10.54 -8.93 16.35
N ASN A 481 -11.81 -9.07 16.74
CA ASN A 481 -12.88 -8.23 16.21
C ASN A 481 -13.04 -6.96 17.06
N ASN A 482 -13.43 -5.88 16.39
CA ASN A 482 -13.97 -4.62 16.91
C ASN A 482 -13.38 -4.14 18.26
N VAL A 483 -12.38 -3.30 18.16
CA VAL A 483 -11.89 -2.55 19.32
C VAL A 483 -13.01 -1.58 19.75
N ARG A 484 -13.67 -1.87 20.87
CA ARG A 484 -14.52 -0.88 21.54
C ARG A 484 -13.64 0.16 22.16
N PHE A 485 -14.04 1.42 22.06
CA PHE A 485 -13.37 2.53 22.72
C PHE A 485 -14.16 2.96 23.94
N ASN A 486 -13.46 3.16 25.06
CA ASN A 486 -14.00 3.69 26.30
C ASN A 486 -14.11 5.22 26.23
N ALA A 487 -13.14 5.88 25.59
CA ALA A 487 -13.17 7.34 25.43
C ALA A 487 -14.38 7.78 24.61
N GLN A 488 -15.10 8.78 25.15
CA GLN A 488 -16.31 9.31 24.55
C GLN A 488 -16.01 10.56 23.72
N PHE A 489 -16.74 10.73 22.62
CA PHE A 489 -16.59 11.83 21.68
C PHE A 489 -17.94 12.43 21.31
N THR A 490 -17.92 13.74 21.02
CA THR A 490 -18.98 14.41 20.28
C THR A 490 -18.41 14.92 18.96
N VAL A 491 -19.22 14.85 17.91
CA VAL A 491 -18.86 15.42 16.60
C VAL A 491 -19.52 16.78 16.47
N SER A 492 -18.73 17.79 16.15
CA SER A 492 -19.18 19.16 15.91
C SER A 492 -18.52 19.70 14.64
N GLY A 493 -19.03 20.82 14.13
CA GLY A 493 -18.45 21.49 12.96
C GLY A 493 -19.33 22.64 12.48
N PRO A 494 -18.80 23.50 11.59
CA PRO A 494 -19.61 24.48 10.90
C PRO A 494 -20.62 23.79 9.96
N ALA A 495 -21.65 24.52 9.55
CA ALA A 495 -22.56 24.03 8.52
C ALA A 495 -21.79 23.72 7.23
N PRO A 496 -22.13 22.64 6.52
CA PRO A 496 -21.52 22.34 5.23
C PRO A 496 -21.66 23.51 4.24
N VAL A 497 -20.63 23.74 3.45
CA VAL A 497 -20.58 24.81 2.43
C VAL A 497 -20.72 24.20 1.05
N SER A 498 -21.76 24.58 0.33
CA SER A 498 -21.93 24.18 -1.07
C SER A 498 -21.04 25.01 -1.99
N PHE A 499 -20.54 24.38 -3.06
CA PHE A 499 -19.85 25.07 -4.13
C PHE A 499 -20.36 24.60 -5.49
N HIS A 500 -20.17 25.48 -6.49
CA HIS A 500 -20.49 25.22 -7.89
C HIS A 500 -19.30 25.59 -8.75
N ILE A 501 -18.96 24.75 -9.72
CA ILE A 501 -17.91 24.94 -10.72
C ILE A 501 -18.46 24.53 -12.08
N ASP A 502 -18.49 25.47 -13.03
CA ASP A 502 -18.69 25.12 -14.43
C ASP A 502 -17.35 24.65 -15.02
N TYR A 503 -17.16 23.31 -15.07
CA TYR A 503 -15.90 22.75 -15.54
C TYR A 503 -15.64 23.11 -17.01
N ASP A 504 -14.50 23.73 -17.26
CA ASP A 504 -13.97 24.06 -18.57
C ASP A 504 -12.65 23.32 -18.81
N PRO A 505 -12.60 22.34 -19.74
CA PRO A 505 -11.37 21.58 -20.02
C PRO A 505 -10.22 22.47 -20.53
N THR A 506 -10.52 23.64 -21.09
CA THR A 506 -9.52 24.61 -21.59
C THR A 506 -8.98 25.51 -20.50
N GLY A 507 -9.62 25.53 -19.32
CA GLY A 507 -9.24 26.38 -18.20
C GLY A 507 -7.81 26.10 -17.73
N THR A 508 -7.08 27.15 -17.38
CA THR A 508 -5.74 27.03 -16.81
C THR A 508 -5.84 26.58 -15.36
N PRO A 509 -5.08 25.54 -14.94
CA PRO A 509 -5.06 25.12 -13.55
C PRO A 509 -4.49 26.17 -12.59
N GLY A 510 -4.94 26.16 -11.34
CA GLY A 510 -4.35 26.96 -10.27
C GLY A 510 -5.32 27.86 -9.53
N GLU A 511 -4.76 28.73 -8.70
CA GLU A 511 -5.53 29.72 -7.94
C GLU A 511 -6.24 30.67 -8.88
N GLY A 512 -7.55 30.92 -8.63
CA GLY A 512 -8.39 31.75 -9.48
C GLY A 512 -8.82 31.13 -10.82
N SER A 513 -8.52 29.83 -11.02
CA SER A 513 -9.03 29.07 -12.18
C SER A 513 -10.57 29.02 -12.16
N VAL A 514 -11.18 29.05 -13.35
CA VAL A 514 -12.63 28.81 -13.51
C VAL A 514 -13.04 27.44 -12.96
N ASN A 515 -12.10 26.46 -12.93
CA ASN A 515 -12.28 25.12 -12.43
C ASN A 515 -11.96 24.96 -10.94
N SER A 516 -11.78 26.07 -10.21
CA SER A 516 -11.39 26.04 -8.80
C SER A 516 -12.32 26.84 -7.89
N LYS A 517 -12.39 26.41 -6.63
CA LYS A 517 -13.06 27.11 -5.54
C LYS A 517 -12.20 27.09 -4.31
N SER A 518 -11.89 28.27 -3.78
CA SER A 518 -11.15 28.42 -2.53
C SER A 518 -12.08 28.49 -1.33
N PHE A 519 -11.61 27.99 -0.17
CA PHE A 519 -12.31 27.98 1.12
C PHE A 519 -11.32 27.96 2.27
N ASP A 520 -11.78 28.32 3.47
CA ASP A 520 -10.93 28.33 4.66
C ASP A 520 -11.27 27.18 5.60
N VAL A 521 -10.22 26.55 6.12
CA VAL A 521 -10.30 25.51 7.16
C VAL A 521 -9.87 26.11 8.50
N PRO A 522 -10.77 26.21 9.49
CA PRO A 522 -10.43 26.66 10.84
C PRO A 522 -9.44 25.71 11.54
N ALA A 523 -8.70 26.24 12.51
CA ALA A 523 -7.86 25.42 13.34
C ALA A 523 -8.66 24.40 14.18
N GLY A 524 -8.10 23.21 14.37
CA GLY A 524 -8.66 22.16 15.23
C GLY A 524 -9.75 21.30 14.56
N MET A 525 -9.92 21.37 13.23
CA MET A 525 -10.74 20.41 12.50
C MET A 525 -10.00 19.06 12.43
N ASN A 526 -10.76 17.96 12.56
CA ASN A 526 -10.22 16.61 12.47
C ASN A 526 -10.51 15.95 11.12
N VAL A 527 -11.56 16.40 10.43
CA VAL A 527 -11.89 15.91 9.09
C VAL A 527 -12.31 17.08 8.20
N LEU A 528 -11.71 17.13 7.02
CA LEU A 528 -12.20 17.87 5.87
C LEU A 528 -12.69 16.82 4.87
N ASP A 529 -13.96 16.93 4.51
CA ASP A 529 -14.61 16.07 3.53
C ASP A 529 -15.18 16.95 2.41
N VAL A 530 -14.70 16.73 1.18
CA VAL A 530 -15.12 17.48 -0.01
C VAL A 530 -15.72 16.49 -0.99
N ILE A 531 -16.99 16.66 -1.27
CA ILE A 531 -17.74 15.83 -2.24
C ILE A 531 -18.12 16.70 -3.43
N ALA A 532 -17.92 16.20 -4.64
CA ALA A 532 -18.37 16.80 -5.89
C ALA A 532 -19.28 15.83 -6.63
N ALA A 533 -20.52 16.24 -6.91
CA ALA A 533 -21.45 15.48 -7.75
C ALA A 533 -21.17 15.76 -9.23
N ILE A 534 -21.11 14.70 -10.02
CA ILE A 534 -20.89 14.78 -11.48
C ILE A 534 -22.05 14.24 -12.32
N ASP A 535 -23.18 13.98 -11.65
CA ASP A 535 -24.38 13.38 -12.24
C ASP A 535 -24.97 14.18 -13.41
N ASN A 536 -24.83 15.51 -13.35
CA ASN A 536 -25.45 16.38 -14.36
C ASN A 536 -24.73 16.40 -15.71
N VAL A 537 -23.53 15.82 -15.80
CA VAL A 537 -22.75 15.75 -17.03
C VAL A 537 -22.99 14.44 -17.77
N ALA A 538 -23.58 13.45 -17.11
CA ALA A 538 -23.83 12.12 -17.62
C ALA A 538 -25.21 11.95 -18.33
N GLN A 539 -25.91 13.01 -18.69
CA GLN A 539 -27.21 12.89 -19.40
C GLN A 539 -27.14 12.22 -20.77
N THR A 540 -25.93 11.97 -21.27
CA THR A 540 -25.70 11.29 -22.56
C THR A 540 -25.35 9.81 -22.40
N GLY A 541 -25.21 9.31 -21.16
CA GLY A 541 -24.78 7.93 -20.89
C GLY A 541 -23.26 7.69 -21.08
N ASP A 542 -22.53 8.73 -21.47
CA ASP A 542 -21.07 8.70 -21.61
C ASP A 542 -20.46 9.33 -20.36
N GLY A 543 -19.84 8.53 -19.50
CA GLY A 543 -19.23 9.00 -18.26
C GLY A 543 -18.20 10.10 -18.46
N ASN A 544 -18.24 11.11 -17.60
CA ASN A 544 -17.26 12.19 -17.64
C ASN A 544 -15.98 11.82 -16.88
N VAL A 545 -14.84 11.84 -17.56
CA VAL A 545 -13.49 11.55 -17.02
C VAL A 545 -12.94 12.71 -16.19
N ILE A 546 -13.75 13.28 -15.30
CA ILE A 546 -13.28 14.32 -14.38
C ILE A 546 -13.01 13.74 -12.99
N GLY A 547 -12.01 14.31 -12.35
CA GLY A 547 -11.65 14.04 -10.96
C GLY A 547 -11.55 15.34 -10.18
N MET A 548 -11.33 15.23 -8.88
CA MET A 548 -11.22 16.36 -7.96
C MET A 548 -9.86 16.32 -7.27
N VAL A 549 -9.23 17.48 -7.15
CA VAL A 549 -8.01 17.67 -6.35
C VAL A 549 -8.28 18.75 -5.31
N VAL A 550 -7.94 18.49 -4.06
CA VAL A 550 -8.03 19.44 -2.96
C VAL A 550 -6.62 19.80 -2.52
N TYR A 551 -6.28 21.08 -2.58
CA TYR A 551 -4.95 21.59 -2.24
C TYR A 551 -4.96 22.20 -0.85
N ALA A 552 -4.02 21.75 -0.01
CA ALA A 552 -3.76 22.32 1.30
C ALA A 552 -2.99 23.67 1.20
N PRO A 553 -2.92 24.43 2.30
CA PRO A 553 -2.20 25.73 2.34
C PRO A 553 -0.72 25.65 1.99
N ASP A 554 -0.07 24.50 2.21
CA ASP A 554 1.33 24.24 1.88
C ASP A 554 1.53 23.73 0.44
N GLY A 555 0.46 23.64 -0.36
CA GLY A 555 0.47 23.10 -1.71
C GLY A 555 0.32 21.60 -1.81
N THR A 556 0.19 20.88 -0.69
CA THR A 556 -0.10 19.44 -0.69
C THR A 556 -1.40 19.15 -1.42
N ALA A 557 -1.36 18.23 -2.38
CA ALA A 557 -2.50 17.85 -3.20
C ALA A 557 -3.12 16.51 -2.71
N TYR A 558 -4.43 16.52 -2.53
CA TYR A 558 -5.24 15.34 -2.24
C TYR A 558 -6.20 15.13 -3.40
N SER A 559 -6.16 13.96 -4.04
CA SER A 559 -6.95 13.67 -5.23
C SER A 559 -8.00 12.60 -4.97
N SER A 560 -9.15 12.72 -5.63
CA SER A 560 -10.19 11.69 -5.66
C SER A 560 -9.84 10.47 -6.52
N GLY A 561 -8.67 10.44 -7.15
CA GLY A 561 -8.30 9.46 -8.17
C GLY A 561 -8.87 9.79 -9.55
N ILE A 562 -8.53 8.95 -10.55
CA ILE A 562 -9.02 9.08 -11.92
C ILE A 562 -10.15 8.07 -12.10
N ALA A 563 -11.32 8.53 -12.57
CA ALA A 563 -12.31 7.64 -13.13
C ALA A 563 -11.89 7.27 -14.56
N LEU A 564 -11.93 5.99 -14.87
CA LEU A 564 -11.87 5.53 -16.26
C LEU A 564 -13.21 5.84 -16.94
N PRO A 565 -13.24 6.13 -18.27
CA PRO A 565 -14.47 6.45 -19.00
C PRO A 565 -15.56 5.37 -18.91
N VAL A 566 -15.19 4.16 -18.53
CA VAL A 566 -16.06 2.99 -18.42
C VAL A 566 -16.57 2.70 -17.01
N LEU A 567 -16.22 3.54 -16.03
CA LEU A 567 -16.58 3.36 -14.62
C LEU A 567 -17.23 4.66 -14.11
N ASP A 568 -18.47 4.88 -14.50
CA ASP A 568 -19.25 6.06 -14.10
C ASP A 568 -19.46 6.07 -12.59
N ALA A 569 -18.83 7.02 -11.96
CA ALA A 569 -19.10 7.31 -10.57
C ALA A 569 -19.90 8.63 -10.49
N PRO A 570 -21.05 8.65 -9.81
CA PRO A 570 -21.90 9.83 -9.72
C PRO A 570 -21.27 10.95 -8.89
N SER A 571 -20.22 10.69 -8.15
CA SER A 571 -19.54 11.67 -7.32
C SER A 571 -18.03 11.43 -7.24
N ARG A 572 -17.31 12.45 -6.79
CA ARG A 572 -15.91 12.41 -6.37
C ARG A 572 -15.83 12.92 -4.95
N GLU A 573 -14.99 12.31 -4.16
CA GLU A 573 -14.82 12.68 -2.76
C GLU A 573 -13.35 12.66 -2.37
N VAL A 574 -12.95 13.62 -1.55
CA VAL A 574 -11.62 13.73 -0.94
C VAL A 574 -11.82 13.92 0.56
N VAL A 575 -11.28 13.00 1.35
CA VAL A 575 -11.29 13.11 2.81
C VAL A 575 -9.87 13.33 3.30
N VAL A 576 -9.68 14.41 4.06
CA VAL A 576 -8.40 14.74 4.69
C VAL A 576 -8.57 14.68 6.21
N ARG A 577 -7.75 13.84 6.85
CA ARG A 577 -7.69 13.74 8.32
C ARG A 577 -6.73 14.79 8.87
N ASP A 578 -7.10 15.39 10.00
CA ASP A 578 -6.35 16.46 10.67
C ASP A 578 -5.88 17.57 9.70
N PRO A 579 -6.80 18.18 8.93
CA PRO A 579 -6.45 19.16 7.92
C PRO A 579 -5.76 20.37 8.55
N ALA A 580 -4.71 20.87 7.91
CA ALA A 580 -4.03 22.08 8.33
C ALA A 580 -5.00 23.28 8.29
N ALA A 581 -4.96 24.15 9.30
CA ALA A 581 -5.71 25.39 9.27
C ALA A 581 -5.17 26.32 8.16
N GLY A 582 -6.05 27.01 7.47
CA GLY A 582 -5.67 28.00 6.45
C GLY A 582 -6.51 27.92 5.19
N HIS A 583 -5.97 28.50 4.14
CA HIS A 583 -6.64 28.65 2.85
C HIS A 583 -6.45 27.39 1.99
N TRP A 584 -7.54 26.75 1.65
CA TRP A 584 -7.61 25.53 0.83
C TRP A 584 -8.30 25.83 -0.50
N ARG A 585 -8.06 24.97 -1.48
CA ARG A 585 -8.67 25.07 -2.80
C ARG A 585 -9.09 23.69 -3.30
N VAL A 586 -10.35 23.57 -3.72
CA VAL A 586 -10.81 22.45 -4.54
C VAL A 586 -10.68 22.82 -6.03
N GLU A 587 -10.26 21.86 -6.85
CA GLU A 587 -10.09 22.04 -8.28
C GLU A 587 -10.58 20.80 -9.02
N ILE A 588 -11.43 21.01 -10.04
CA ILE A 588 -11.91 19.94 -10.91
C ILE A 588 -10.93 19.76 -12.06
N ARG A 589 -10.57 18.52 -12.34
CA ARG A 589 -9.58 18.13 -13.34
C ARG A 589 -10.12 17.02 -14.23
N GLY A 590 -9.92 17.14 -15.54
CA GLY A 590 -10.18 16.05 -16.49
C GLY A 590 -9.06 15.02 -16.53
N ALA A 591 -9.21 14.03 -17.39
CA ALA A 591 -8.19 13.02 -17.67
C ALA A 591 -6.85 13.71 -18.03
N ARG A 592 -5.72 13.16 -17.53
CA ARG A 592 -4.37 13.74 -17.63
C ARG A 592 -4.17 15.07 -16.89
N GLY A 593 -5.23 15.68 -16.39
CA GLY A 593 -5.14 16.88 -15.53
C GLY A 593 -4.82 16.54 -14.07
N LEU A 594 -5.08 15.29 -13.62
CA LEU A 594 -4.84 14.82 -12.27
C LEU A 594 -3.38 14.38 -12.04
N THR A 595 -2.67 14.00 -13.09
CA THR A 595 -1.29 13.55 -13.02
C THR A 595 -0.34 14.72 -13.26
N ALA A 596 0.28 15.23 -12.21
CA ALA A 596 1.48 16.03 -12.35
C ALA A 596 2.64 15.08 -12.71
N VAL A 597 2.96 14.97 -13.99
CA VAL A 597 4.25 14.39 -14.40
C VAL A 597 5.32 15.37 -13.93
N PRO A 598 6.30 14.93 -13.09
CA PRO A 598 7.36 15.82 -12.66
C PRO A 598 8.04 16.48 -13.85
N GLY A 599 8.01 17.82 -13.89
CA GLY A 599 8.59 18.61 -14.97
C GLY A 599 7.70 18.87 -16.19
N VAL A 600 6.47 18.36 -16.23
CA VAL A 600 5.47 18.66 -17.27
C VAL A 600 4.24 19.31 -16.63
N SER A 601 4.11 20.62 -16.78
CA SER A 601 2.87 21.31 -16.46
C SER A 601 1.95 21.24 -17.67
N LEU A 602 0.81 20.58 -17.55
CA LEU A 602 -0.22 20.68 -18.59
C LEU A 602 -0.79 22.11 -18.58
N PRO A 603 -0.90 22.76 -19.73
CA PRO A 603 -1.40 24.14 -19.80
C PRO A 603 -2.91 24.24 -19.55
N THR A 604 -3.62 23.12 -19.46
CA THR A 604 -5.08 23.04 -19.31
C THR A 604 -5.47 22.14 -18.15
N SER A 605 -6.74 22.21 -17.75
CA SER A 605 -7.31 21.36 -16.68
C SER A 605 -7.52 19.90 -17.07
N GLY A 606 -7.07 19.45 -18.24
CA GLY A 606 -7.18 18.10 -18.73
C GLY A 606 -8.39 17.86 -19.63
N ALA A 607 -8.53 16.63 -20.13
CA ALA A 607 -9.61 16.26 -21.05
C ALA A 607 -10.84 15.74 -20.26
N GLY A 608 -11.99 16.34 -20.49
CA GLY A 608 -13.30 15.97 -19.94
C GLY A 608 -14.38 16.76 -20.65
N LEU A 609 -15.64 16.36 -20.49
CA LEU A 609 -16.76 17.12 -21.04
C LEU A 609 -17.01 18.37 -20.16
N PRO A 610 -17.20 19.56 -20.75
CA PRO A 610 -17.54 20.74 -19.99
C PRO A 610 -18.94 20.61 -19.39
N GLY A 611 -19.14 21.18 -18.21
CA GLY A 611 -20.45 21.21 -17.57
C GLY A 611 -20.40 21.51 -16.06
N PRO A 612 -21.58 21.63 -15.44
CA PRO A 612 -21.68 21.97 -14.03
C PRO A 612 -21.23 20.85 -13.13
N VAL A 613 -20.50 21.20 -12.09
CA VAL A 613 -20.09 20.32 -10.98
C VAL A 613 -20.49 20.99 -9.69
N ASP A 614 -21.47 20.41 -9.00
CA ASP A 614 -21.92 20.86 -7.70
C ASP A 614 -21.23 20.05 -6.60
N GLY A 615 -20.88 20.69 -5.50
CA GLY A 615 -20.21 20.00 -4.42
C GLY A 615 -20.49 20.59 -3.05
N THR A 616 -20.00 19.88 -2.05
CA THR A 616 -20.14 20.23 -0.64
C THR A 616 -18.83 20.05 0.08
N ILE A 617 -18.48 21.01 0.89
CA ILE A 617 -17.33 21.00 1.81
C ILE A 617 -17.87 20.83 3.22
N THR A 618 -17.50 19.75 3.89
CA THR A 618 -17.88 19.45 5.27
C THR A 618 -16.64 19.44 6.15
N LEU A 619 -16.71 20.15 7.26
CA LEU A 619 -15.64 20.19 8.27
C LEU A 619 -16.17 19.59 9.57
N GLN A 620 -15.41 18.66 10.16
CA GLN A 620 -15.78 18.02 11.41
C GLN A 620 -14.67 18.14 12.45
N ARG A 621 -15.08 18.37 13.69
CA ARG A 621 -14.23 18.36 14.86
C ARG A 621 -14.73 17.29 15.83
N PHE A 622 -13.82 16.47 16.31
CA PHE A 622 -14.10 15.50 17.33
C PHE A 622 -13.71 16.08 18.69
N ASP A 623 -14.71 16.39 19.49
CA ASP A 623 -14.51 16.88 20.83
C ASP A 623 -14.49 15.69 21.81
N LEU A 624 -13.32 15.43 22.36
CA LEU A 624 -13.13 14.39 23.38
C LEU A 624 -13.83 14.84 24.68
N ALA A 625 -14.66 13.96 25.24
CA ALA A 625 -15.23 14.18 26.57
C ALA A 625 -14.08 14.34 27.60
N PRO A 626 -14.20 15.22 28.59
CA PRO A 626 -13.15 15.48 29.56
C PRO A 626 -12.67 14.19 30.23
N VAL A 627 -11.38 13.90 30.13
CA VAL A 627 -10.70 12.84 30.89
C VAL A 627 -10.12 13.49 32.15
N ALA A 628 -10.57 13.05 33.31
CA ALA A 628 -10.37 13.83 34.56
C ALA A 628 -8.89 13.88 35.00
N ASP A 629 -8.17 12.79 34.85
CA ASP A 629 -6.81 12.60 35.38
C ASP A 629 -5.67 13.12 34.49
N ILE A 630 -5.98 13.65 33.29
CA ILE A 630 -4.95 14.24 32.41
C ILE A 630 -4.91 15.77 32.43
N GLN A 631 -5.78 16.43 33.19
CA GLN A 631 -5.97 17.88 33.11
C GLN A 631 -4.73 18.70 33.46
N ASN A 632 -3.88 18.19 34.33
CA ASN A 632 -2.64 18.81 34.73
C ASN A 632 -1.38 18.08 34.24
N ASP A 633 -1.53 17.08 33.36
CA ASP A 633 -0.41 16.32 32.84
C ASP A 633 0.39 17.13 31.80
N ALA A 634 1.71 17.02 31.88
CA ALA A 634 2.61 17.72 30.95
C ALA A 634 2.43 17.27 29.48
N LEU A 635 1.98 16.03 29.25
CA LEU A 635 1.71 15.45 27.94
C LEU A 635 0.21 15.44 27.58
N ARG A 636 -0.60 16.26 28.27
CA ARG A 636 -2.06 16.34 28.04
C ARG A 636 -2.40 16.45 26.55
N THR A 637 -1.75 17.34 25.82
CA THR A 637 -2.02 17.57 24.39
C THR A 637 -1.73 16.31 23.55
N ASP A 638 -0.65 15.60 23.86
CA ASP A 638 -0.31 14.35 23.19
C ASP A 638 -1.31 13.25 23.50
N ILE A 639 -1.75 13.15 24.75
CA ILE A 639 -2.76 12.19 25.20
C ILE A 639 -4.09 12.47 24.50
N GLU A 640 -4.57 13.71 24.52
CA GLU A 640 -5.82 14.10 23.83
C GLU A 640 -5.74 13.84 22.33
N THR A 641 -4.59 14.11 21.69
CA THR A 641 -4.36 13.83 20.26
C THR A 641 -4.39 12.33 20.00
N ALA A 642 -3.75 11.53 20.83
CA ALA A 642 -3.72 10.07 20.66
C ALA A 642 -5.12 9.45 20.87
N LEU A 643 -5.89 9.94 21.83
CA LEU A 643 -7.28 9.52 22.06
C LEU A 643 -8.18 9.92 20.89
N LYS A 644 -8.12 11.18 20.44
CA LYS A 644 -8.92 11.69 19.30
C LYS A 644 -8.69 10.90 18.02
N ASN A 645 -7.45 10.50 17.78
CA ASN A 645 -7.07 9.71 16.61
C ASN A 645 -7.14 8.18 16.85
N ARG A 646 -7.76 7.75 17.96
CA ARG A 646 -7.93 6.34 18.33
C ARG A 646 -6.63 5.52 18.30
N ARG A 647 -5.52 6.14 18.70
CA ARG A 647 -4.20 5.48 18.75
C ARG A 647 -3.97 4.73 20.06
N ILE A 648 -4.66 5.15 21.11
CA ILE A 648 -4.72 4.55 22.45
C ILE A 648 -6.08 4.86 23.05
N ASP A 649 -6.48 4.17 24.09
CA ASP A 649 -7.77 4.37 24.76
C ASP A 649 -7.60 4.63 26.25
N THR A 650 -8.65 5.17 26.90
CA THR A 650 -8.81 5.16 28.36
C THR A 650 -9.04 3.74 28.85
N LEU A 651 -8.83 3.51 30.16
CA LEU A 651 -9.16 2.23 30.76
C LEU A 651 -10.69 2.14 31.03
N ALA A 652 -11.14 0.97 31.48
CA ALA A 652 -12.55 0.69 31.72
C ALA A 652 -13.21 1.59 32.77
N ASP A 653 -12.42 2.22 33.64
CA ASP A 653 -12.87 3.21 34.63
C ASP A 653 -13.07 4.61 34.02
N GLY A 654 -12.78 4.80 32.72
CA GLY A 654 -12.88 6.08 32.02
C GLY A 654 -11.69 7.01 32.25
N LEU A 655 -10.68 6.58 32.99
CA LEU A 655 -9.44 7.35 33.25
C LEU A 655 -8.32 6.91 32.30
N PHE A 656 -7.34 7.79 32.11
CA PHE A 656 -6.18 7.51 31.26
C PHE A 656 -4.99 6.93 32.02
N HIS A 657 -4.82 7.29 33.29
CA HIS A 657 -3.70 6.92 34.15
C HIS A 657 -2.32 7.29 33.56
N PRO A 658 -2.03 8.58 33.33
CA PRO A 658 -0.85 9.04 32.58
C PRO A 658 0.49 8.55 33.13
N ASP A 659 0.64 8.52 34.44
CA ASP A 659 1.87 8.11 35.15
C ASP A 659 2.02 6.59 35.31
N GLN A 660 0.97 5.83 35.03
CA GLN A 660 1.04 4.36 35.10
C GLN A 660 1.97 3.83 34.02
N ALA A 661 2.85 2.89 34.41
CA ALA A 661 3.67 2.20 33.41
C ALA A 661 2.77 1.38 32.47
N ALA A 662 2.95 1.56 31.17
CA ALA A 662 2.21 0.84 30.15
C ALA A 662 2.56 -0.65 30.20
N THR A 663 1.55 -1.48 30.21
CA THR A 663 1.70 -2.93 30.23
C THR A 663 1.91 -3.49 28.81
N ARG A 664 2.29 -4.75 28.70
CA ARG A 664 2.37 -5.46 27.42
C ARG A 664 0.99 -5.59 26.76
N GLU A 665 -0.10 -5.67 27.55
CA GLU A 665 -1.46 -5.61 27.03
C GLU A 665 -1.79 -4.23 26.45
N ASP A 666 -1.52 -3.15 27.18
CA ASP A 666 -1.71 -1.78 26.64
C ASP A 666 -0.99 -1.60 25.30
N PHE A 667 0.24 -2.07 25.24
CA PHE A 667 1.07 -1.93 24.04
C PHE A 667 0.58 -2.80 22.89
N ALA A 668 0.16 -4.04 23.18
CA ALA A 668 -0.42 -4.93 22.18
C ALA A 668 -1.68 -4.32 21.53
N ARG A 669 -2.59 -3.78 22.37
CA ARG A 669 -3.79 -3.09 21.88
C ARG A 669 -3.45 -1.82 21.09
N ALA A 670 -2.45 -1.06 21.54
CA ALA A 670 -1.98 0.11 20.81
C ALA A 670 -1.38 -0.27 19.44
N LEU A 671 -0.60 -1.34 19.35
CA LEU A 671 -0.07 -1.82 18.06
C LEU A 671 -1.19 -2.24 17.11
N LEU A 672 -2.24 -2.90 17.58
CA LEU A 672 -3.39 -3.27 16.76
C LEU A 672 -4.11 -2.03 16.19
N LEU A 673 -4.19 -0.94 16.95
CA LEU A 673 -4.84 0.30 16.50
C LEU A 673 -4.00 1.09 15.49
N ASN A 674 -2.70 0.90 15.48
CA ASN A 674 -1.77 1.75 14.73
C ASN A 674 -1.04 1.05 13.57
N THR A 675 -1.17 -0.27 13.44
CA THR A 675 -0.54 -1.03 12.35
C THR A 675 -1.40 -2.23 11.93
N PRO A 676 -1.46 -2.58 10.64
CA PRO A 676 -2.17 -3.77 10.20
C PRO A 676 -1.49 -5.04 10.71
N VAL A 677 -2.09 -5.70 11.69
CA VAL A 677 -1.59 -6.94 12.29
C VAL A 677 -2.21 -8.14 11.57
N ARG A 678 -1.37 -9.02 11.01
CA ARG A 678 -1.82 -10.27 10.41
C ARG A 678 -2.28 -11.25 11.49
N GLN A 679 -3.33 -11.99 11.19
CA GLN A 679 -3.77 -13.07 12.06
C GLN A 679 -2.69 -14.16 12.14
N SER A 680 -2.50 -14.73 13.32
CA SER A 680 -1.65 -15.90 13.50
C SER A 680 -2.40 -17.16 13.11
N LEU A 681 -1.66 -18.10 12.54
CA LEU A 681 -2.15 -19.44 12.19
C LEU A 681 -1.87 -20.39 13.35
N GLY A 682 -2.89 -20.95 13.98
CA GLY A 682 -2.73 -21.88 15.07
C GLY A 682 -3.99 -22.69 15.35
N SER A 683 -3.84 -23.92 15.82
CA SER A 683 -4.95 -24.80 16.23
C SER A 683 -5.37 -24.60 17.68
N ALA A 684 -4.54 -23.91 18.48
CA ALA A 684 -4.80 -23.62 19.88
C ALA A 684 -4.09 -22.32 20.28
N PRO A 685 -4.57 -21.61 21.33
CA PRO A 685 -3.87 -20.47 21.89
C PRO A 685 -2.42 -20.81 22.24
N LYS A 686 -1.50 -19.95 21.81
CA LYS A 686 -0.06 -20.15 22.05
C LYS A 686 0.32 -19.94 23.52
N PHE A 687 -0.40 -19.10 24.24
CA PHE A 687 -0.10 -18.68 25.59
C PHE A 687 -1.26 -19.00 26.54
N ALA A 688 -0.97 -19.65 27.65
CA ALA A 688 -1.95 -20.01 28.66
C ALA A 688 -2.31 -18.86 29.63
N ASP A 689 -1.53 -17.79 29.62
CA ASP A 689 -1.66 -16.63 30.51
C ASP A 689 -2.48 -15.49 29.93
N VAL A 690 -3.09 -15.69 28.77
CA VAL A 690 -4.03 -14.78 28.12
C VAL A 690 -5.25 -15.53 27.62
N SER A 691 -6.39 -14.83 27.49
CA SER A 691 -7.65 -15.39 27.04
C SER A 691 -8.44 -14.40 26.18
N GLY A 692 -9.49 -14.87 25.50
CA GLY A 692 -10.35 -14.04 24.65
C GLY A 692 -9.57 -13.35 23.54
N ASP A 693 -9.95 -12.11 23.22
CA ASP A 693 -9.34 -11.31 22.14
C ASP A 693 -7.84 -11.07 22.33
N LEU A 694 -7.40 -10.97 23.60
CA LEU A 694 -5.99 -10.77 23.90
C LEU A 694 -5.15 -12.00 23.54
N SER A 695 -5.71 -13.20 23.66
CA SER A 695 -5.00 -14.43 23.26
C SER A 695 -4.69 -14.42 21.75
N ALA A 696 -5.69 -14.11 20.93
CA ALA A 696 -5.53 -14.00 19.49
C ALA A 696 -4.52 -12.92 19.10
N LEU A 697 -4.59 -11.78 19.75
CA LEU A 697 -3.68 -10.66 19.52
C LEU A 697 -2.24 -10.97 19.95
N ALA A 698 -2.05 -11.60 21.09
CA ALA A 698 -0.74 -12.04 21.58
C ALA A 698 -0.09 -13.04 20.62
N ASP A 699 -0.86 -13.99 20.11
CA ASP A 699 -0.40 -14.97 19.11
C ASP A 699 0.03 -14.25 17.83
N ALA A 700 -0.79 -13.33 17.32
CA ALA A 700 -0.51 -12.57 16.10
C ALA A 700 0.72 -11.67 16.23
N LEU A 701 0.85 -10.94 17.34
CA LEU A 701 1.99 -10.02 17.56
C LEU A 701 3.32 -10.74 17.80
N THR A 702 3.31 -11.99 18.19
CA THR A 702 4.52 -12.81 18.40
C THR A 702 4.80 -13.78 17.26
N ALA A 703 3.98 -13.78 16.22
CA ALA A 703 4.13 -14.64 15.05
C ALA A 703 5.13 -14.06 14.03
N ASN A 704 5.66 -14.93 13.16
CA ASN A 704 6.45 -14.50 12.02
C ASN A 704 5.60 -13.65 11.06
N GLY A 705 6.14 -12.56 10.56
CA GLY A 705 5.45 -11.69 9.65
C GLY A 705 4.19 -11.06 10.23
N SER A 706 4.23 -10.62 11.48
CA SER A 706 3.06 -10.17 12.25
C SER A 706 2.42 -8.87 11.76
N THR A 707 3.05 -8.11 10.87
CA THR A 707 2.46 -6.90 10.24
C THR A 707 2.49 -7.00 8.72
N LEU A 708 1.54 -6.34 8.05
CA LEU A 708 1.51 -6.25 6.58
C LEU A 708 2.76 -5.58 5.99
N ARG A 709 3.44 -4.70 6.73
CA ARG A 709 4.71 -4.09 6.27
C ARG A 709 5.92 -5.01 6.43
N ASP A 710 5.81 -6.11 7.13
CA ASP A 710 6.85 -7.13 7.16
C ASP A 710 6.76 -8.02 5.91
N TRP A 711 7.29 -7.53 4.82
CA TRP A 711 7.29 -8.20 3.53
C TRP A 711 8.21 -9.42 3.49
N ASN A 712 9.17 -9.50 4.39
CA ASN A 712 10.15 -10.61 4.45
C ASN A 712 9.72 -11.73 5.40
N PHE A 713 8.55 -11.61 6.05
CA PHE A 713 8.09 -12.54 7.08
C PHE A 713 9.18 -12.85 8.12
N ALA A 714 9.71 -11.79 8.72
CA ALA A 714 10.76 -11.88 9.72
C ALA A 714 10.42 -12.94 10.77
N PRO A 715 11.40 -13.73 11.22
CA PRO A 715 11.16 -14.82 12.15
C PRO A 715 10.73 -14.38 13.55
N ALA A 716 10.78 -13.09 13.84
CA ALA A 716 10.33 -12.50 15.09
C ALA A 716 9.11 -11.60 14.86
N GLY A 717 8.09 -11.70 15.70
CA GLY A 717 6.93 -10.83 15.69
C GLY A 717 7.25 -9.39 16.13
N LEU A 718 6.23 -8.52 16.09
CA LEU A 718 6.34 -7.15 16.62
C LEU A 718 6.73 -7.16 18.11
N MET A 719 6.16 -8.09 18.86
CA MET A 719 6.51 -8.34 20.25
C MET A 719 7.17 -9.71 20.41
N SER A 720 8.07 -9.83 21.36
CA SER A 720 8.67 -11.12 21.71
C SER A 720 7.88 -11.79 22.84
N ALA A 721 7.71 -13.11 22.77
CA ALA A 721 7.24 -13.89 23.94
C ALA A 721 8.23 -13.78 25.09
N THR A 722 7.73 -13.89 26.33
CA THR A 722 8.57 -14.07 27.51
C THR A 722 8.89 -15.56 27.70
N ALA A 723 9.77 -15.89 28.65
CA ALA A 723 10.09 -17.28 28.94
C ALA A 723 8.90 -18.09 29.51
N THR A 724 7.92 -17.42 30.09
CA THR A 724 6.77 -18.00 30.79
C THR A 724 5.43 -17.82 30.08
N GLY A 725 5.35 -17.01 29.02
CA GLY A 725 4.12 -16.74 28.31
C GLY A 725 4.11 -15.41 27.58
N PHE A 726 2.96 -14.82 27.41
CA PHE A 726 2.82 -13.45 26.90
C PHE A 726 3.08 -12.39 27.96
N SER A 727 2.72 -12.70 29.20
CA SER A 727 2.90 -11.84 30.38
C SER A 727 2.23 -10.46 30.27
N PRO A 728 0.90 -10.40 30.07
CA PRO A 728 0.16 -9.18 29.71
C PRO A 728 0.34 -8.03 30.71
N ALA A 729 0.43 -8.31 32.00
CA ALA A 729 0.59 -7.33 33.07
C ALA A 729 2.02 -6.80 33.26
N THR A 730 3.01 -7.39 32.59
CA THR A 730 4.41 -6.90 32.67
C THR A 730 4.52 -5.57 31.93
N THR A 731 5.26 -4.63 32.51
CA THR A 731 5.50 -3.32 31.89
C THR A 731 6.42 -3.43 30.68
N ILE A 732 6.17 -2.60 29.67
CA ILE A 732 7.07 -2.48 28.53
C ILE A 732 8.22 -1.52 28.83
N THR A 733 9.36 -1.82 28.25
CA THR A 733 10.55 -0.97 28.32
C THR A 733 10.69 -0.08 27.08
N ARG A 734 11.55 0.92 27.17
CA ARG A 734 11.92 1.77 26.04
C ARG A 734 12.55 0.95 24.90
N LEU A 735 13.25 -0.15 25.24
CA LEU A 735 13.78 -1.09 24.25
C LEU A 735 12.67 -1.86 23.53
N ASP A 736 11.66 -2.35 24.26
CA ASP A 736 10.52 -3.07 23.67
C ASP A 736 9.78 -2.18 22.67
N LEU A 737 9.52 -0.93 23.04
CA LEU A 737 8.89 0.06 22.17
C LEU A 737 9.72 0.31 20.90
N ALA A 738 11.03 0.51 21.04
CA ALA A 738 11.93 0.73 19.91
C ALA A 738 11.89 -0.43 18.91
N VAL A 739 12.00 -1.67 19.42
CA VAL A 739 12.01 -2.87 18.59
C VAL A 739 10.68 -3.03 17.83
N ALA A 740 9.55 -2.90 18.54
CA ALA A 740 8.24 -3.09 17.95
C ALA A 740 7.92 -2.04 16.88
N PHE A 741 8.19 -0.76 17.14
CA PHE A 741 7.92 0.32 16.19
C PHE A 741 8.78 0.22 14.92
N VAL A 742 10.06 -0.10 15.05
CA VAL A 742 10.95 -0.28 13.90
C VAL A 742 10.52 -1.48 13.05
N ARG A 743 10.11 -2.59 13.69
CA ARG A 743 9.54 -3.74 12.98
C ARG A 743 8.21 -3.41 12.32
N ALA A 744 7.34 -2.66 12.98
CA ALA A 744 6.06 -2.23 12.43
C ALA A 744 6.21 -1.35 11.18
N LEU A 745 7.31 -0.61 11.07
CA LEU A 745 7.67 0.14 9.84
C LEU A 745 8.24 -0.76 8.72
N GLY A 746 8.46 -2.05 8.95
CA GLY A 746 9.08 -2.95 7.98
C GLY A 746 10.60 -2.86 7.89
N LEU A 747 11.27 -2.26 8.88
CA LEU A 747 12.73 -2.00 8.89
C LEU A 747 13.54 -3.09 9.64
N ASP A 748 13.01 -4.31 9.80
CA ASP A 748 13.66 -5.38 10.55
C ASP A 748 15.01 -5.78 9.94
N THR A 749 15.08 -5.88 8.62
CA THR A 749 16.31 -6.26 7.90
C THR A 749 17.40 -5.22 8.06
N GLU A 750 17.06 -3.94 7.89
CA GLU A 750 17.97 -2.81 8.03
C GLU A 750 18.48 -2.66 9.46
N ALA A 751 17.60 -2.86 10.44
CA ALA A 751 17.98 -2.84 11.86
C ALA A 751 18.95 -3.98 12.20
N LYS A 752 18.69 -5.19 11.73
CA LYS A 752 19.60 -6.35 11.90
C LYS A 752 20.95 -6.13 11.25
N ALA A 753 21.02 -5.44 10.11
CA ALA A 753 22.28 -5.11 9.45
C ALA A 753 23.20 -4.20 10.30
N LYS A 754 22.65 -3.46 11.27
CA LYS A 754 23.39 -2.64 12.25
C LYS A 754 23.62 -3.36 13.59
N ALA A 755 23.37 -4.66 13.68
CA ALA A 755 23.65 -5.42 14.90
C ALA A 755 25.13 -5.32 15.31
N GLY A 756 25.41 -5.16 16.60
CA GLY A 756 26.76 -5.02 17.12
C GLY A 756 27.37 -3.62 16.97
N THR A 757 26.86 -2.79 16.08
CA THR A 757 27.34 -1.40 15.90
C THR A 757 26.94 -0.56 17.13
N ALA A 758 27.84 0.27 17.63
CA ALA A 758 27.50 1.20 18.72
C ALA A 758 26.42 2.19 18.28
N VAL A 759 25.40 2.38 19.09
CA VAL A 759 24.37 3.39 18.87
C VAL A 759 24.96 4.78 19.10
N THR A 760 24.67 5.71 18.21
CA THR A 760 25.20 7.07 18.26
C THR A 760 24.11 8.13 18.22
N TYR A 761 24.39 9.27 18.83
CA TYR A 761 23.57 10.46 18.73
C TYR A 761 24.45 11.69 18.51
N ASN A 762 24.19 12.47 17.47
CA ASN A 762 25.00 13.61 17.06
C ASN A 762 26.51 13.29 16.98
N GLY A 763 26.86 12.11 16.44
CA GLY A 763 28.25 11.65 16.29
C GLY A 763 28.90 11.06 17.53
N SER A 764 28.23 11.09 18.70
CA SER A 764 28.74 10.54 19.97
C SER A 764 28.08 9.21 20.30
N ALA A 765 28.87 8.23 20.72
CA ALA A 765 28.32 6.95 21.17
C ALA A 765 27.49 7.14 22.47
N LEU A 766 26.38 6.41 22.59
CA LEU A 766 25.60 6.41 23.81
C LEU A 766 26.43 5.84 25.00
N THR A 767 26.32 6.46 26.16
CA THR A 767 27.03 6.06 27.38
C THR A 767 26.50 4.76 27.97
N ASP A 768 25.26 4.40 27.66
CA ASP A 768 24.57 3.18 28.08
C ASP A 768 24.47 2.11 26.95
N ASN A 769 25.31 2.19 25.91
CA ASN A 769 25.38 1.17 24.87
C ASN A 769 25.54 -0.27 25.36
N ALA A 770 26.24 -0.45 26.50
CA ALA A 770 26.45 -1.76 27.10
C ALA A 770 25.14 -2.38 27.62
N GLN A 771 24.13 -1.57 27.94
CA GLN A 771 22.81 -2.05 28.38
C GLN A 771 21.91 -2.46 27.21
N ILE A 772 22.30 -2.14 25.96
CA ILE A 772 21.56 -2.51 24.74
C ILE A 772 22.17 -3.81 24.21
N PRO A 773 21.39 -4.92 24.17
CA PRO A 773 21.86 -6.17 23.54
C PRO A 773 22.40 -5.90 22.12
N ALA A 774 23.54 -6.44 21.80
CA ALA A 774 24.22 -6.17 20.52
C ALA A 774 23.31 -6.39 19.30
N ALA A 775 22.48 -7.44 19.33
CA ALA A 775 21.51 -7.76 18.28
C ALA A 775 20.40 -6.70 18.10
N LEU A 776 20.13 -5.87 19.12
CA LEU A 776 19.05 -4.90 19.13
C LEU A 776 19.52 -3.44 18.93
N ARG A 777 20.82 -3.20 18.82
CA ARG A 777 21.37 -1.84 18.68
C ARG A 777 20.88 -1.12 17.43
N GLY A 778 20.72 -1.83 16.33
CA GLY A 778 20.17 -1.24 15.10
C GLY A 778 18.74 -0.75 15.27
N TYR A 779 17.90 -1.45 16.02
CA TYR A 779 16.54 -0.99 16.31
C TYR A 779 16.55 0.29 17.15
N VAL A 780 17.41 0.37 18.16
CA VAL A 780 17.55 1.58 18.98
C VAL A 780 18.04 2.74 18.12
N GLN A 781 19.02 2.52 17.24
CA GLN A 781 19.48 3.56 16.33
C GLN A 781 18.35 4.09 15.45
N TYR A 782 17.59 3.20 14.79
CA TYR A 782 16.46 3.62 13.96
C TYR A 782 15.35 4.29 14.78
N ALA A 783 15.10 3.84 16.02
CA ALA A 783 14.11 4.46 16.89
C ALA A 783 14.49 5.90 17.28
N ILE A 784 15.79 6.18 17.49
CA ILE A 784 16.31 7.53 17.70
C ILE A 784 16.16 8.37 16.43
N ASP A 785 16.63 7.84 15.29
CA ASP A 785 16.62 8.54 14.00
C ASP A 785 15.20 8.91 13.55
N LYS A 786 14.20 8.12 13.95
CA LYS A 786 12.76 8.36 13.66
C LYS A 786 12.04 9.17 14.75
N GLY A 787 12.70 9.49 15.86
CA GLY A 787 12.10 10.27 16.95
C GLY A 787 11.22 9.46 17.92
N PHE A 788 11.34 8.13 17.92
CA PHE A 788 10.58 7.26 18.83
C PHE A 788 11.21 7.16 20.23
N LEU A 789 12.52 7.42 20.33
CA LEU A 789 13.23 7.47 21.59
C LEU A 789 13.88 8.84 21.79
N GLU A 790 13.71 9.38 22.99
CA GLU A 790 14.49 10.53 23.45
C GLU A 790 15.90 10.08 23.82
N VAL A 791 16.85 10.97 23.56
CA VAL A 791 18.22 10.84 24.05
C VAL A 791 18.44 11.87 25.13
N TYR A 792 18.77 11.41 26.32
CA TYR A 792 18.98 12.26 27.50
C TYR A 792 20.43 12.75 27.54
N PRO A 793 20.66 14.05 27.86
CA PRO A 793 21.99 14.59 28.09
C PRO A 793 22.57 14.08 29.40
N ALA A 794 23.83 14.42 29.68
CA ALA A 794 24.40 14.24 31.01
C ALA A 794 23.66 15.12 32.03
N GLU A 795 23.32 14.56 33.16
CA GLU A 795 22.65 15.27 34.26
C GLU A 795 23.12 14.76 35.64
N VAL A 796 22.88 15.55 36.66
CA VAL A 796 23.04 15.14 38.04
C VAL A 796 21.67 15.10 38.71
N LYS A 797 21.20 13.91 39.03
CA LYS A 797 19.88 13.67 39.61
C LYS A 797 19.98 13.52 41.11
N GLN A 798 19.16 14.23 41.85
CA GLN A 798 19.01 13.99 43.29
C GLN A 798 18.17 12.73 43.50
N ILE A 799 18.74 11.70 44.13
CA ILE A 799 18.10 10.40 44.38
C ILE A 799 17.52 10.29 45.78
N ALA A 800 18.00 11.12 46.72
CA ALA A 800 17.49 11.32 48.08
C ALA A 800 17.94 12.68 48.60
N PRO A 801 17.36 13.22 49.67
CA PRO A 801 17.80 14.45 50.28
C PRO A 801 19.32 14.45 50.55
N GLY A 802 20.07 15.32 49.83
CA GLY A 802 21.53 15.42 49.92
C GLY A 802 22.34 14.35 49.21
N GLN A 803 21.69 13.39 48.53
CA GLN A 803 22.36 12.37 47.72
C GLN A 803 22.14 12.62 46.24
N PHE A 804 23.22 12.68 45.46
CA PHE A 804 23.22 12.98 44.04
C PHE A 804 23.88 11.83 43.25
N GLN A 805 23.28 11.50 42.12
CA GLN A 805 23.84 10.55 41.17
C GLN A 805 24.14 11.26 39.87
N ALA A 806 25.38 11.13 39.37
CA ALA A 806 25.72 11.59 38.02
C ALA A 806 25.25 10.56 37.01
N LEU A 807 24.45 10.99 36.05
CA LEU A 807 23.99 10.21 34.94
C LEU A 807 24.71 10.71 33.68
N PRO A 808 25.68 9.95 33.14
CA PRO A 808 26.38 10.37 31.93
C PRO A 808 25.46 10.38 30.71
N GLY A 809 25.75 11.20 29.70
CA GLY A 809 25.00 11.31 28.47
C GLY A 809 25.94 11.43 27.26
N PRO A 810 25.45 11.22 26.02
CA PRO A 810 24.05 10.88 25.66
C PRO A 810 23.67 9.44 26.07
N ARG A 811 22.44 9.24 26.53
CA ARG A 811 21.91 7.93 26.95
C ARG A 811 20.43 7.76 26.58
N VAL A 812 19.94 6.55 26.42
CA VAL A 812 18.53 6.23 26.08
C VAL A 812 17.78 5.50 27.18
N GLU A 813 18.47 5.00 28.19
CA GLU A 813 17.89 4.28 29.35
C GLU A 813 16.98 3.11 28.87
N PRO A 814 17.51 2.12 28.14
CA PRO A 814 16.74 1.12 27.39
C PRO A 814 15.83 0.25 28.26
N SER A 815 16.20 0.04 29.54
CA SER A 815 15.46 -0.80 30.48
C SER A 815 14.36 -0.06 31.26
N ASN A 816 14.27 1.27 31.11
CA ASN A 816 13.25 2.04 31.83
C ASN A 816 11.86 1.74 31.26
N ALA A 817 10.88 1.67 32.18
CA ALA A 817 9.48 1.52 31.82
C ALA A 817 8.97 2.75 31.03
N VAL A 818 8.03 2.51 30.13
CA VAL A 818 7.32 3.56 29.39
C VAL A 818 6.00 3.82 30.11
N THR A 819 5.69 5.08 30.47
CA THR A 819 4.38 5.44 31.01
C THR A 819 3.33 5.47 29.89
N ARG A 820 2.04 5.38 30.27
CA ARG A 820 0.93 5.48 29.30
C ARG A 820 0.92 6.84 28.59
N ALA A 821 1.26 7.92 29.29
CA ALA A 821 1.42 9.25 28.69
C ALA A 821 2.55 9.29 27.66
N ALA A 822 3.72 8.75 28.01
CA ALA A 822 4.84 8.64 27.08
C ALA A 822 4.50 7.76 25.87
N LEU A 823 3.79 6.65 26.09
CA LEU A 823 3.32 5.78 24.99
C LEU A 823 2.41 6.55 24.04
N ALA A 824 1.44 7.34 24.54
CA ALA A 824 0.55 8.15 23.72
C ALA A 824 1.33 9.12 22.82
N ALA A 825 2.30 9.86 23.40
CA ALA A 825 3.15 10.77 22.62
C ALA A 825 3.95 10.02 21.53
N LYS A 826 4.47 8.83 21.83
CA LYS A 826 5.23 8.03 20.87
C LYS A 826 4.34 7.41 19.78
N LEU A 827 3.10 7.07 20.09
CA LEU A 827 2.12 6.63 19.10
C LEU A 827 1.76 7.75 18.10
N ASN A 828 1.70 9.01 18.55
CA ASN A 828 1.53 10.15 17.64
C ASN A 828 2.71 10.27 16.67
N ALA A 829 3.94 10.20 17.19
CA ALA A 829 5.14 10.23 16.35
C ALA A 829 5.23 9.02 15.40
N PHE A 830 4.86 7.82 15.87
CA PHE A 830 4.81 6.61 15.07
C PHE A 830 3.81 6.72 13.92
N ALA A 831 2.58 7.16 14.20
CA ALA A 831 1.53 7.29 13.20
C ALA A 831 1.92 8.26 12.08
N ALA A 832 2.57 9.38 12.40
CA ALA A 832 3.09 10.32 11.41
C ALA A 832 4.14 9.66 10.49
N LYS A 833 5.06 8.86 11.04
CA LYS A 833 6.05 8.12 10.24
C LYS A 833 5.43 6.97 9.46
N PHE A 834 4.49 6.27 10.05
CA PHE A 834 3.78 5.18 9.39
C PHE A 834 2.98 5.68 8.20
N ALA A 835 2.27 6.81 8.33
CA ALA A 835 1.53 7.44 7.23
C ALA A 835 2.47 7.97 6.12
N ALA A 836 3.63 8.52 6.50
CA ALA A 836 4.62 8.99 5.53
C ALA A 836 5.33 7.85 4.76
N GLY A 837 5.08 6.57 5.13
CA GLY A 837 5.67 5.38 4.50
C GLY A 837 7.15 5.26 4.69
N ASN A 838 7.71 5.75 5.81
CA ASN A 838 9.02 5.72 6.23
C ASN A 838 10.25 5.68 6.01
#